data_6ee039f9b03f309edc2d221f0bda3563
#
_entry.id   6ee039f9b03f309edc2d221f0bda3563
#
_cell.length_a   1.000
_cell.length_b   1.000
_cell.length_c   1.000
_cell.angle_alpha   90.00
_cell.angle_beta   90.00
_cell.angle_gamma   90.00
#
_symmetry.space_group_name_H-M   'P 1'
#
loop_
_entity.id
_entity.type
_entity.pdbx_description
1 polymer ?
#
loop_
_entity_poly.entity_id
_entity_poly.type
_entity_poly.pdbx_seq_one_letter_code
_entity_poly.pdbx_strand_id
1 'polypeptide(L)'
;MSRFICPIGCGRATRGVAAQADRSSLLKSVGQSTGMIVLVLLAGLINECRAESQAEQKAGEPLKQLSLAQLGDVEVTTASKEPEEVWKTPAAVYVLTNEDIRRSGATSIPEALRLVPGVQVSRIDNDHWAVGIRGFADQFSKSMLVMVDGRSLYTPLFAGVYWALQDGIILEDVERIEVIRGPGGTIWGANAVTGVINIITKRAKDTHGTLASVSGGNIDQGVGGFRYGAGHGGSFDYRVYGKGFSRGAGFHPDDQRFDTWRMGQMGFRTDWDVRHNDHLTIQGDMYKGGVGETVGYGSFTPPAQIISNQAVAVSGGNLMAKWRHDLRKGSDIQVQAYYDRTYAIAPHYQETRNTFDLDFIHHLTLGEHHRFIWGLGARLSPSEFVQKVPTLDLIPHDIANNVYSGFVQDEIAIVPNKFSLTIGSKLEHNNYTGFEIQPSIRGLWAITPRQTFWAAVTRAVRTPSRVEEDFHLIAFGIASPLIYLAVDGNQHLLSEGLIGYEAGYRTLVTPKFYVDIAVFHNDYDDLISFGAPSVTLDPTPTPLHLTIRYPWANGVRGSTDGFEIAPDWKPARWWQTKATYSYLNLNLESKPGAVDGGHYVTNVEGSSPHNQVTLQSRFNLPKGFEFDQTYRYVSALPAQLVGSYSTADSHLAWRATRQVEFSVVGENLFQPHHAEFGGNPGPLVGIKRSVYAQIAWRRTAD
;
A
#
# COMPACT_ATOMS: atom_id res chain seq x y z
N MET A 1 12.19 13.54 2.01
CA MET A 1 13.37 14.04 2.73
C MET A 1 13.79 15.46 2.33
N SER A 2 13.72 15.87 1.06
CA SER A 2 14.24 17.17 0.60
C SER A 2 13.37 18.40 0.91
N ARG A 3 12.15 18.28 1.43
CA ARG A 3 11.30 19.39 1.86
C ARG A 3 11.33 19.73 3.35
N PHE A 4 11.95 18.88 4.16
CA PHE A 4 12.04 19.13 5.61
C PHE A 4 13.01 20.25 6.00
N ILE A 5 13.78 20.80 5.07
CA ILE A 5 14.87 21.73 5.37
C ILE A 5 14.87 22.93 4.38
N CYS A 6 13.76 23.59 4.11
CA CYS A 6 13.84 24.85 3.38
C CYS A 6 12.77 25.89 3.84
N PRO A 7 13.11 26.75 4.78
CA PRO A 7 12.39 27.99 4.98
C PRO A 7 13.33 29.17 4.71
N ILE A 8 13.64 29.52 3.49
CA ILE A 8 14.07 30.90 3.16
C ILE A 8 13.84 31.10 1.65
N GLY A 9 13.06 32.13 1.33
CA GLY A 9 12.63 32.44 0.00
C GLY A 9 13.78 32.67 -0.99
N CYS A 10 13.63 32.12 -2.17
CA CYS A 10 14.53 32.34 -3.26
C CYS A 10 13.88 33.21 -4.34
N GLY A 11 14.47 34.36 -4.54
CA GLY A 11 14.14 35.32 -5.56
C GLY A 11 14.58 34.87 -6.95
N ARG A 12 13.91 35.40 -7.94
CA ARG A 12 14.08 35.24 -9.38
C ARG A 12 15.54 35.33 -9.88
N ALA A 13 15.91 34.43 -10.77
CA ALA A 13 16.98 34.65 -11.72
C ALA A 13 16.63 34.10 -13.12
N THR A 14 17.02 34.85 -14.09
CA THR A 14 16.66 35.00 -15.50
C THR A 14 17.32 34.00 -16.43
N ARG A 15 16.59 33.73 -17.52
CA ARG A 15 16.92 33.34 -18.93
C ARG A 15 18.37 33.08 -19.33
N GLY A 16 18.54 31.99 -20.10
CA GLY A 16 19.69 31.81 -21.00
C GLY A 16 19.60 30.57 -21.90
N VAL A 17 19.15 30.84 -23.15
CA VAL A 17 19.58 30.33 -24.48
C VAL A 17 19.70 28.80 -24.75
N ALA A 18 19.01 28.41 -25.82
CA ALA A 18 18.86 27.15 -26.52
C ALA A 18 20.12 26.61 -27.23
N ALA A 19 20.20 25.28 -27.35
CA ALA A 19 20.85 24.63 -28.48
C ALA A 19 19.99 23.43 -28.92
N GLN A 20 19.46 23.52 -30.14
CA GLN A 20 18.77 22.45 -30.85
C GLN A 20 19.77 21.40 -31.33
N ALA A 21 19.47 20.13 -31.14
CA ALA A 21 20.01 19.03 -31.92
C ALA A 21 18.88 18.06 -32.29
N ASP A 22 18.70 17.96 -33.57
CA ASP A 22 17.71 17.16 -34.30
C ASP A 22 17.95 15.66 -34.15
N ARG A 23 16.95 14.91 -33.69
CA ARG A 23 16.87 13.44 -33.71
C ARG A 23 15.47 12.96 -34.04
N SER A 24 15.05 13.20 -35.29
CA SER A 24 13.72 12.84 -35.80
C SER A 24 13.64 11.56 -36.63
N SER A 25 14.57 10.60 -36.55
CA SER A 25 14.54 9.44 -37.45
C SER A 25 14.41 8.04 -36.84
N LEU A 26 14.38 7.88 -35.50
CA LEU A 26 14.33 6.56 -34.86
C LEU A 26 12.99 6.18 -34.19
N LEU A 27 12.04 7.10 -34.15
CA LEU A 27 10.73 6.86 -33.47
C LEU A 27 9.61 6.40 -34.41
N LYS A 28 9.84 6.33 -35.73
CA LYS A 28 8.80 5.87 -36.69
C LYS A 28 8.71 4.35 -36.89
N SER A 29 9.73 3.58 -36.50
CA SER A 29 9.73 2.12 -36.78
C SER A 29 9.08 1.26 -35.67
N VAL A 30 8.96 1.76 -34.44
CA VAL A 30 8.41 1.00 -33.32
C VAL A 30 6.86 1.09 -33.24
N GLY A 31 6.28 2.19 -33.72
CA GLY A 31 4.83 2.38 -33.68
C GLY A 31 4.04 1.55 -34.70
N GLN A 32 4.66 1.13 -35.80
CA GLN A 32 3.96 0.36 -36.83
C GLN A 32 3.95 -1.14 -36.54
N SER A 33 4.91 -1.69 -35.81
CA SER A 33 4.99 -3.12 -35.47
C SER A 33 3.99 -3.50 -34.38
N THR A 34 3.72 -2.62 -33.44
CA THR A 34 2.79 -2.88 -32.33
C THR A 34 1.32 -2.84 -32.80
N GLY A 35 1.01 -1.96 -33.75
CA GLY A 35 -0.33 -1.89 -34.35
C GLY A 35 -0.71 -3.15 -35.14
N MET A 36 0.27 -3.78 -35.81
CA MET A 36 0.02 -4.95 -36.62
C MET A 36 -0.16 -6.24 -35.80
N ILE A 37 0.49 -6.35 -34.66
CA ILE A 37 0.31 -7.51 -33.75
C ILE A 37 -1.08 -7.47 -33.09
N VAL A 38 -1.58 -6.29 -32.75
CA VAL A 38 -2.94 -6.11 -32.19
C VAL A 38 -4.02 -6.43 -33.24
N LEU A 39 -3.79 -6.09 -34.49
CA LEU A 39 -4.73 -6.40 -35.57
C LEU A 39 -4.77 -7.89 -35.94
N VAL A 40 -3.65 -8.60 -35.85
CA VAL A 40 -3.58 -10.06 -36.11
C VAL A 40 -4.22 -10.84 -34.98
N LEU A 41 -4.08 -10.40 -33.72
CA LEU A 41 -4.79 -11.00 -32.58
C LEU A 41 -6.29 -10.73 -32.62
N LEU A 42 -6.73 -9.56 -33.08
CA LEU A 42 -8.14 -9.24 -33.28
C LEU A 42 -8.79 -10.05 -34.40
N ALA A 43 -8.06 -10.32 -35.49
CA ALA A 43 -8.57 -11.14 -36.62
C ALA A 43 -8.71 -12.62 -36.25
N GLY A 44 -7.85 -13.14 -35.37
CA GLY A 44 -7.95 -14.52 -34.83
C GLY A 44 -9.16 -14.71 -33.91
N LEU A 45 -9.47 -13.72 -33.10
CA LEU A 45 -10.59 -13.74 -32.14
C LEU A 45 -11.96 -13.64 -32.81
N ILE A 46 -12.06 -13.00 -33.98
CA ILE A 46 -13.34 -12.83 -34.70
C ILE A 46 -13.81 -14.11 -35.39
N ASN A 47 -12.90 -15.02 -35.75
CA ASN A 47 -13.26 -16.26 -36.43
C ASN A 47 -13.78 -17.37 -35.51
N GLU A 48 -13.45 -17.38 -34.21
CA GLU A 48 -13.96 -18.36 -33.24
C GLU A 48 -15.33 -17.96 -32.64
N CYS A 49 -15.75 -16.69 -32.74
CA CYS A 49 -17.03 -16.22 -32.20
C CYS A 49 -18.29 -16.66 -32.98
N ARG A 50 -18.20 -17.48 -34.04
CA ARG A 50 -19.36 -17.84 -34.88
C ARG A 50 -20.00 -19.20 -34.60
N ALA A 51 -19.49 -19.96 -33.69
CA ALA A 51 -20.00 -21.32 -33.46
C ALA A 51 -20.19 -21.62 -31.97
N GLU A 52 -21.14 -21.00 -31.29
CA GLU A 52 -21.71 -21.55 -30.06
C GLU A 52 -22.80 -20.61 -29.52
N SER A 53 -23.99 -20.74 -30.10
CA SER A 53 -25.21 -20.25 -29.46
C SER A 53 -26.08 -21.46 -29.12
N GLN A 54 -26.48 -21.54 -27.87
CA GLN A 54 -27.45 -22.45 -27.25
C GLN A 54 -26.83 -23.72 -26.62
N ALA A 55 -26.47 -23.61 -25.36
CA ALA A 55 -26.85 -24.53 -24.29
C ALA A 55 -26.14 -24.15 -22.98
N GLU A 56 -26.87 -24.33 -21.86
CA GLU A 56 -26.43 -24.26 -20.47
C GLU A 56 -26.42 -22.91 -19.77
N GLN A 57 -27.61 -22.49 -19.38
CA GLN A 57 -27.83 -21.75 -18.14
C GLN A 57 -27.79 -22.75 -16.98
N LYS A 58 -26.75 -22.66 -16.14
CA LYS A 58 -26.67 -22.99 -14.71
C LYS A 58 -25.30 -23.60 -14.36
N ALA A 59 -24.32 -22.76 -14.10
CA ALA A 59 -23.26 -23.00 -13.12
C ALA A 59 -22.39 -21.74 -13.03
N GLY A 60 -22.22 -21.17 -11.87
CA GLY A 60 -21.18 -20.15 -11.58
C GLY A 60 -21.61 -18.69 -11.67
N GLU A 61 -22.55 -18.25 -10.84
CA GLU A 61 -22.59 -16.88 -10.34
C GLU A 61 -22.04 -16.83 -8.91
N PRO A 62 -20.74 -16.75 -8.71
CA PRO A 62 -20.20 -16.42 -7.42
C PRO A 62 -19.79 -14.95 -7.42
N LEU A 63 -20.13 -14.20 -6.37
CA LEU A 63 -19.65 -12.87 -5.98
C LEU A 63 -20.17 -11.64 -6.76
N LYS A 64 -20.82 -11.76 -7.89
CA LYS A 64 -21.28 -10.59 -8.68
C LYS A 64 -22.51 -9.87 -8.12
N GLN A 65 -23.22 -10.45 -7.18
CA GLN A 65 -24.41 -9.86 -6.54
C GLN A 65 -24.55 -10.25 -5.08
N LEU A 66 -23.49 -10.07 -4.28
CA LEU A 66 -23.66 -10.16 -2.84
C LEU A 66 -24.80 -9.21 -2.43
N SER A 67 -25.80 -9.73 -1.74
CA SER A 67 -26.74 -8.89 -1.02
C SER A 67 -25.98 -8.12 0.04
N LEU A 68 -26.47 -6.96 0.47
CA LEU A 68 -25.81 -6.19 1.54
C LEU A 68 -25.70 -7.00 2.84
N ALA A 69 -26.58 -7.98 3.05
CA ALA A 69 -26.45 -8.92 4.15
C ALA A 69 -25.16 -9.77 4.07
N GLN A 70 -24.82 -10.23 2.86
CA GLN A 70 -23.63 -11.02 2.60
C GLN A 70 -22.32 -10.22 2.66
N LEU A 71 -22.36 -8.87 2.64
CA LEU A 71 -21.17 -8.04 2.86
C LEU A 71 -20.62 -8.20 4.29
N GLY A 72 -21.48 -8.34 5.27
CA GLY A 72 -21.06 -8.59 6.64
C GLY A 72 -20.69 -10.06 6.89
N ASP A 73 -21.15 -10.98 6.03
CA ASP A 73 -20.79 -12.40 6.06
C ASP A 73 -19.46 -12.68 5.33
N VAL A 74 -18.82 -11.65 4.72
CA VAL A 74 -17.48 -11.80 4.14
C VAL A 74 -16.50 -12.17 5.22
N GLU A 75 -15.76 -13.26 5.01
CA GLU A 75 -14.71 -13.68 5.93
C GLU A 75 -13.46 -12.81 5.75
N VAL A 76 -12.94 -12.31 6.84
CA VAL A 76 -11.68 -11.59 6.96
C VAL A 76 -10.69 -12.38 7.80
N THR A 77 -9.43 -12.35 7.45
CA THR A 77 -8.38 -13.10 8.15
C THR A 77 -7.37 -12.19 8.83
N THR A 78 -7.32 -10.92 8.45
CA THR A 78 -6.28 -9.99 8.90
C THR A 78 -6.45 -9.57 10.37
N ALA A 79 -7.67 -9.57 10.89
CA ALA A 79 -7.94 -9.12 12.26
C ALA A 79 -7.56 -10.14 13.35
N SER A 80 -7.60 -11.45 13.03
CA SER A 80 -7.41 -12.53 14.00
C SER A 80 -6.47 -13.64 13.52
N LYS A 81 -5.94 -13.56 12.29
CA LYS A 81 -5.25 -14.66 11.58
C LYS A 81 -6.14 -15.91 11.36
N GLU A 82 -7.43 -15.84 11.66
CA GLU A 82 -8.45 -16.84 11.38
C GLU A 82 -9.54 -16.26 10.47
N PRO A 83 -10.21 -17.06 9.62
CA PRO A 83 -11.40 -16.61 8.91
C PRO A 83 -12.52 -16.24 9.88
N GLU A 84 -12.93 -14.99 9.87
CA GLU A 84 -13.97 -14.45 10.72
C GLU A 84 -14.89 -13.52 9.92
N GLU A 85 -16.21 -13.64 10.13
CA GLU A 85 -17.17 -12.73 9.48
C GLU A 85 -16.96 -11.29 9.93
N VAL A 86 -17.06 -10.32 9.02
CA VAL A 86 -16.95 -8.87 9.36
C VAL A 86 -17.89 -8.50 10.52
N TRP A 87 -19.11 -9.10 10.57
CA TRP A 87 -20.05 -8.90 11.69
C TRP A 87 -19.48 -9.24 13.07
N LYS A 88 -18.56 -10.19 13.13
CA LYS A 88 -17.98 -10.72 14.37
C LYS A 88 -16.61 -10.15 14.70
N THR A 89 -16.07 -9.29 13.85
CA THR A 89 -14.71 -8.75 13.99
C THR A 89 -14.72 -7.48 14.85
N PRO A 90 -14.08 -7.47 16.05
CA PRO A 90 -13.99 -6.28 16.91
C PRO A 90 -12.88 -5.31 16.49
N ALA A 91 -12.94 -4.81 15.24
CA ALA A 91 -12.01 -3.84 14.68
C ALA A 91 -12.64 -3.06 13.51
N ALA A 92 -12.11 -1.89 13.18
CA ALA A 92 -12.53 -1.12 12.00
C ALA A 92 -11.97 -1.77 10.72
N VAL A 93 -12.63 -2.79 10.19
CA VAL A 93 -12.22 -3.52 8.97
C VAL A 93 -13.00 -3.03 7.76
N TYR A 94 -12.31 -2.82 6.65
CA TYR A 94 -12.92 -2.57 5.34
C TYR A 94 -12.39 -3.57 4.31
N VAL A 95 -13.27 -4.13 3.50
CA VAL A 95 -12.91 -5.12 2.48
C VAL A 95 -13.20 -4.55 1.11
N LEU A 96 -12.15 -4.42 0.29
CA LEU A 96 -12.27 -4.19 -1.14
C LEU A 96 -12.30 -5.55 -1.85
N THR A 97 -13.43 -5.89 -2.44
CA THR A 97 -13.58 -7.11 -3.23
C THR A 97 -12.91 -7.00 -4.60
N ASN A 98 -12.64 -8.11 -5.27
CA ASN A 98 -12.16 -8.12 -6.65
C ASN A 98 -13.08 -7.29 -7.57
N GLU A 99 -14.39 -7.34 -7.37
CA GLU A 99 -15.36 -6.55 -8.13
C GLU A 99 -15.25 -5.05 -7.84
N ASP A 100 -14.97 -4.65 -6.59
CA ASP A 100 -14.73 -3.25 -6.23
C ASP A 100 -13.49 -2.71 -6.96
N ILE A 101 -12.41 -3.50 -6.98
CA ILE A 101 -11.15 -3.15 -7.66
C ILE A 101 -11.39 -3.04 -9.18
N ARG A 102 -12.01 -4.03 -9.80
CA ARG A 102 -12.31 -4.03 -11.24
C ARG A 102 -13.16 -2.84 -11.68
N ARG A 103 -14.22 -2.54 -10.92
CA ARG A 103 -15.16 -1.47 -11.24
C ARG A 103 -14.63 -0.07 -10.91
N SER A 104 -13.59 0.05 -10.11
CA SER A 104 -12.96 1.34 -9.84
C SER A 104 -12.15 1.87 -11.03
N GLY A 105 -11.72 0.99 -11.93
CA GLY A 105 -10.77 1.34 -12.97
C GLY A 105 -9.34 1.51 -12.49
N ALA A 106 -9.04 1.17 -11.23
CA ALA A 106 -7.68 1.27 -10.70
C ALA A 106 -6.71 0.37 -11.47
N THR A 107 -5.53 0.87 -11.79
CA THR A 107 -4.46 0.13 -12.47
C THR A 107 -3.32 -0.29 -11.52
N SER A 108 -3.38 0.15 -10.26
CA SER A 108 -2.43 -0.19 -9.19
C SER A 108 -3.13 -0.38 -7.84
N ILE A 109 -2.44 -1.04 -6.89
CA ILE A 109 -2.97 -1.25 -5.54
C ILE A 109 -3.23 0.08 -4.81
N PRO A 110 -2.31 1.08 -4.77
CA PRO A 110 -2.59 2.35 -4.09
C PRO A 110 -3.83 3.06 -4.64
N GLU A 111 -4.05 3.03 -5.94
CA GLU A 111 -5.25 3.64 -6.53
C GLU A 111 -6.55 2.95 -6.07
N ALA A 112 -6.56 1.63 -5.92
CA ALA A 112 -7.71 0.91 -5.37
C ALA A 112 -7.97 1.29 -3.90
N LEU A 113 -6.92 1.56 -3.11
CA LEU A 113 -7.04 1.95 -1.70
C LEU A 113 -7.72 3.32 -1.50
N ARG A 114 -7.84 4.17 -2.54
CA ARG A 114 -8.62 5.43 -2.49
C ARG A 114 -10.11 5.23 -2.16
N LEU A 115 -10.60 4.02 -2.26
CA LEU A 115 -11.99 3.65 -1.95
C LEU A 115 -12.21 3.37 -0.47
N VAL A 116 -11.13 3.22 0.32
CA VAL A 116 -11.21 2.83 1.72
C VAL A 116 -11.35 4.07 2.60
N PRO A 117 -12.36 4.14 3.49
CA PRO A 117 -12.48 5.25 4.43
C PRO A 117 -11.26 5.32 5.36
N GLY A 118 -10.82 6.52 5.73
CA GLY A 118 -9.68 6.73 6.62
C GLY A 118 -8.30 6.47 6.03
N VAL A 119 -8.23 6.06 4.76
CA VAL A 119 -6.97 5.89 4.03
C VAL A 119 -6.73 7.10 3.14
N GLN A 120 -5.67 7.85 3.43
CA GLN A 120 -5.16 8.87 2.54
C GLN A 120 -4.29 8.19 1.48
N VAL A 121 -4.56 8.45 0.21
CA VAL A 121 -3.71 8.07 -0.91
C VAL A 121 -3.50 9.31 -1.76
N SER A 122 -2.29 9.80 -1.79
CA SER A 122 -1.91 11.00 -2.54
C SER A 122 -0.70 10.69 -3.40
N ARG A 123 -0.76 11.00 -4.69
CA ARG A 123 0.41 10.87 -5.58
C ARG A 123 1.38 12.04 -5.35
N ILE A 124 2.64 11.70 -5.15
CA ILE A 124 3.76 12.65 -5.14
C ILE A 124 4.12 13.00 -6.58
N ASP A 125 4.21 11.96 -7.41
CA ASP A 125 4.43 11.99 -8.84
C ASP A 125 3.80 10.74 -9.49
N ASN A 126 4.18 10.34 -10.68
CA ASN A 126 3.48 9.28 -11.40
C ASN A 126 3.86 7.86 -10.96
N ASP A 127 4.89 7.69 -10.16
CA ASP A 127 5.37 6.39 -9.64
C ASP A 127 5.56 6.35 -8.11
N HIS A 128 5.30 7.47 -7.39
CA HIS A 128 5.38 7.54 -5.95
C HIS A 128 4.04 7.97 -5.31
N TRP A 129 3.68 7.32 -4.22
CA TRP A 129 2.49 7.61 -3.42
C TRP A 129 2.84 7.88 -1.97
N ALA A 130 2.22 8.89 -1.39
CA ALA A 130 2.11 9.06 0.04
C ALA A 130 0.82 8.37 0.51
N VAL A 131 0.95 7.26 1.23
CA VAL A 131 -0.19 6.51 1.77
C VAL A 131 -0.13 6.54 3.29
N GLY A 132 -1.26 6.83 3.93
CA GLY A 132 -1.41 6.84 5.37
C GLY A 132 -2.79 6.35 5.79
N ILE A 133 -2.90 5.76 6.97
CA ILE A 133 -4.17 5.41 7.61
C ILE A 133 -4.31 6.30 8.84
N ARG A 134 -5.39 7.11 8.93
CA ARG A 134 -5.62 8.02 10.05
C ARG A 134 -4.45 8.98 10.32
N GLY A 135 -3.87 9.52 9.24
CA GLY A 135 -2.75 10.45 9.27
C GLY A 135 -1.39 9.82 8.94
N PHE A 136 -0.33 10.60 9.12
CA PHE A 136 1.07 10.20 8.91
C PHE A 136 1.38 9.68 7.50
N ALA A 137 0.68 10.18 6.48
CA ALA A 137 0.99 9.81 5.10
C ALA A 137 2.34 10.38 4.70
N ASP A 138 3.21 9.51 4.20
CA ASP A 138 4.49 9.87 3.59
C ASP A 138 4.81 8.91 2.44
N GLN A 139 5.88 9.19 1.68
CA GLN A 139 6.27 8.38 0.53
C GLN A 139 6.67 6.93 0.88
N PHE A 140 6.98 6.64 2.14
CA PHE A 140 7.36 5.30 2.60
C PHE A 140 6.26 4.60 3.39
N SER A 141 5.16 5.28 3.70
CA SER A 141 4.02 4.69 4.42
C SER A 141 4.42 4.02 5.75
N LYS A 142 5.16 4.77 6.59
CA LYS A 142 5.93 4.24 7.72
C LYS A 142 5.12 3.59 8.85
N SER A 143 3.92 4.09 9.11
CA SER A 143 3.16 3.69 10.30
C SER A 143 2.13 2.59 10.05
N MET A 144 2.17 1.96 8.88
CA MET A 144 1.27 0.87 8.52
C MET A 144 2.01 -0.35 8.02
N LEU A 145 1.43 -1.53 8.24
CA LEU A 145 1.93 -2.78 7.70
C LEU A 145 1.17 -3.16 6.42
N VAL A 146 1.90 -3.44 5.35
CA VAL A 146 1.33 -3.92 4.08
C VAL A 146 1.84 -5.32 3.77
N MET A 147 0.94 -6.21 3.37
CA MET A 147 1.25 -7.61 3.08
C MET A 147 0.59 -8.09 1.79
N VAL A 148 1.20 -9.11 1.18
CA VAL A 148 0.60 -9.92 0.11
C VAL A 148 0.56 -11.38 0.57
N ASP A 149 -0.63 -11.93 0.75
CA ASP A 149 -0.87 -13.30 1.26
C ASP A 149 -0.15 -13.60 2.60
N GLY A 150 0.07 -12.56 3.43
CA GLY A 150 0.80 -12.63 4.69
C GLY A 150 2.32 -12.37 4.59
N ARG A 151 2.91 -12.26 3.38
CA ARG A 151 4.29 -11.80 3.20
C ARG A 151 4.36 -10.28 3.36
N SER A 152 5.16 -9.81 4.31
CA SER A 152 5.35 -8.37 4.55
C SER A 152 6.13 -7.71 3.41
N LEU A 153 5.67 -6.52 3.01
CA LEU A 153 6.35 -5.66 2.03
C LEU A 153 7.23 -4.58 2.71
N TYR A 154 7.35 -4.63 4.02
CA TYR A 154 8.09 -3.67 4.81
C TYR A 154 9.59 -3.68 4.49
N THR A 155 10.16 -2.49 4.31
CA THR A 155 11.59 -2.27 4.17
C THR A 155 12.19 -1.68 5.45
N PRO A 156 13.19 -2.33 6.10
CA PRO A 156 13.88 -1.78 7.26
C PRO A 156 14.68 -0.52 6.93
N LEU A 157 15.03 -0.28 5.66
CA LEU A 157 15.81 0.89 5.27
C LEU A 157 15.10 2.20 5.60
N PHE A 158 13.82 2.32 5.25
CA PHE A 158 13.01 3.53 5.41
C PHE A 158 11.82 3.37 6.37
N ALA A 159 11.65 2.21 7.00
CA ALA A 159 10.54 1.86 7.90
C ALA A 159 9.15 1.84 7.24
N GLY A 160 9.01 1.33 6.02
CA GLY A 160 7.70 1.34 5.37
C GLY A 160 7.64 0.54 4.09
N VAL A 161 6.79 0.96 3.16
CA VAL A 161 6.55 0.29 1.88
C VAL A 161 6.88 1.23 0.73
N TYR A 162 7.72 0.77 -0.19
CA TYR A 162 8.01 1.47 -1.42
C TYR A 162 7.09 0.94 -2.52
N TRP A 163 5.97 1.62 -2.74
CA TRP A 163 4.88 1.16 -3.60
C TRP A 163 5.30 0.93 -5.05
N ALA A 164 6.24 1.71 -5.57
CA ALA A 164 6.74 1.56 -6.94
C ALA A 164 7.33 0.18 -7.24
N LEU A 165 7.75 -0.59 -6.23
CA LEU A 165 8.29 -1.95 -6.38
C LEU A 165 7.20 -3.03 -6.34
N GLN A 166 5.96 -2.71 -5.97
CA GLN A 166 4.92 -3.69 -5.61
C GLN A 166 3.75 -3.76 -6.61
N ASP A 167 3.84 -3.12 -7.78
CA ASP A 167 2.72 -3.05 -8.75
C ASP A 167 2.70 -4.20 -9.79
N GLY A 168 3.54 -5.20 -9.62
CA GLY A 168 3.58 -6.34 -10.54
C GLY A 168 2.43 -7.34 -10.40
N ILE A 169 1.58 -7.22 -9.38
CA ILE A 169 0.43 -8.10 -9.16
C ILE A 169 -0.62 -7.87 -10.26
N ILE A 170 -1.13 -8.97 -10.84
CA ILE A 170 -2.31 -8.88 -11.72
C ILE A 170 -3.54 -8.61 -10.85
N LEU A 171 -4.17 -7.44 -11.00
CA LEU A 171 -5.30 -7.04 -10.16
C LEU A 171 -6.51 -7.97 -10.28
N GLU A 172 -6.69 -8.60 -11.43
CA GLU A 172 -7.71 -9.62 -11.65
C GLU A 172 -7.50 -10.87 -10.79
N ASP A 173 -6.28 -11.11 -10.30
CA ASP A 173 -5.93 -12.23 -9.41
C ASP A 173 -5.99 -11.85 -7.93
N VAL A 174 -6.20 -10.58 -7.59
CA VAL A 174 -6.52 -10.18 -6.23
C VAL A 174 -7.94 -10.65 -5.92
N GLU A 175 -8.11 -11.44 -4.88
CA GLU A 175 -9.43 -11.85 -4.39
C GLU A 175 -10.10 -10.71 -3.66
N ARG A 176 -9.36 -10.10 -2.72
CA ARG A 176 -9.78 -8.95 -1.92
C ARG A 176 -8.58 -8.25 -1.30
N ILE A 177 -8.78 -7.02 -0.85
CA ILE A 177 -7.85 -6.30 0.00
C ILE A 177 -8.57 -6.04 1.33
N GLU A 178 -8.01 -6.57 2.40
CA GLU A 178 -8.49 -6.33 3.76
C GLU A 178 -7.69 -5.18 4.37
N VAL A 179 -8.39 -4.16 4.86
CA VAL A 179 -7.78 -2.99 5.50
C VAL A 179 -8.32 -2.87 6.92
N ILE A 180 -7.44 -3.08 7.89
CA ILE A 180 -7.68 -2.75 9.29
C ILE A 180 -7.23 -1.31 9.50
N ARG A 181 -8.13 -0.46 9.97
CA ARG A 181 -7.86 0.95 10.30
C ARG A 181 -7.79 1.05 11.82
N GLY A 182 -6.56 1.20 12.32
CA GLY A 182 -6.22 1.19 13.74
C GLY A 182 -5.16 0.17 14.10
N PRO A 183 -4.70 0.15 15.37
CA PRO A 183 -3.52 -0.61 15.77
C PRO A 183 -3.70 -2.12 15.62
N GLY A 184 -2.77 -2.76 14.90
CA GLY A 184 -2.70 -4.20 14.67
C GLY A 184 -1.55 -4.92 15.40
N GLY A 185 -0.86 -4.24 16.31
CA GLY A 185 0.40 -4.71 16.89
C GLY A 185 0.35 -6.05 17.60
N THR A 186 -0.75 -6.38 18.28
CA THR A 186 -0.93 -7.64 19.03
C THR A 186 -0.83 -8.88 18.14
N ILE A 187 -1.29 -8.81 16.90
CA ILE A 187 -1.26 -9.94 15.96
C ILE A 187 -0.07 -9.85 15.02
N TRP A 188 0.19 -8.64 14.49
CA TRP A 188 1.15 -8.44 13.41
C TRP A 188 2.52 -7.93 13.89
N GLY A 189 2.60 -7.39 15.12
CA GLY A 189 3.82 -6.87 15.71
C GLY A 189 4.08 -5.42 15.37
N ALA A 190 5.33 -5.02 15.57
CA ALA A 190 5.80 -3.66 15.31
C ALA A 190 5.49 -3.21 13.87
N ASN A 191 5.33 -1.88 13.73
CA ASN A 191 5.02 -1.19 12.48
C ASN A 191 3.56 -1.34 11.97
N ALA A 192 2.71 -2.17 12.64
CA ALA A 192 1.26 -2.19 12.44
C ALA A 192 0.59 -1.15 13.35
N VAL A 193 0.99 0.13 13.26
CA VAL A 193 0.63 1.19 14.20
C VAL A 193 -0.71 1.81 13.86
N THR A 194 -0.84 2.40 12.68
CA THR A 194 -2.09 3.06 12.25
C THR A 194 -3.00 2.14 11.48
N GLY A 195 -2.50 0.99 11.01
CA GLY A 195 -3.31 -0.02 10.33
C GLY A 195 -2.53 -1.13 9.67
N VAL A 196 -3.30 -2.04 9.09
CA VAL A 196 -2.78 -3.19 8.33
C VAL A 196 -3.53 -3.31 7.02
N ILE A 197 -2.79 -3.45 5.92
CA ILE A 197 -3.33 -3.71 4.59
C ILE A 197 -2.85 -5.10 4.16
N ASN A 198 -3.77 -6.01 3.91
CA ASN A 198 -3.44 -7.35 3.44
C ASN A 198 -4.09 -7.60 2.07
N ILE A 199 -3.27 -7.76 1.06
CA ILE A 199 -3.66 -8.06 -0.31
C ILE A 199 -3.72 -9.58 -0.43
N ILE A 200 -4.91 -10.12 -0.59
CA ILE A 200 -5.15 -11.56 -0.65
C ILE A 200 -5.40 -11.96 -2.09
N THR A 201 -4.59 -12.88 -2.62
CA THR A 201 -4.73 -13.35 -3.98
C THR A 201 -5.64 -14.59 -4.04
N LYS A 202 -6.33 -14.77 -5.17
CA LYS A 202 -7.20 -15.93 -5.44
C LYS A 202 -6.42 -17.22 -5.32
N ARG A 203 -7.05 -18.29 -4.88
CA ARG A 203 -6.47 -19.64 -4.92
C ARG A 203 -6.28 -20.09 -6.36
N ALA A 204 -5.35 -20.99 -6.60
CA ALA A 204 -5.05 -21.49 -7.94
C ALA A 204 -6.28 -22.12 -8.59
N LYS A 205 -7.09 -22.87 -7.84
CA LYS A 205 -8.35 -23.47 -8.31
C LYS A 205 -9.38 -22.46 -8.84
N ASP A 206 -9.38 -21.24 -8.29
CA ASP A 206 -10.32 -20.18 -8.68
C ASP A 206 -9.84 -19.41 -9.93
N THR A 207 -8.71 -19.86 -10.51
CA THR A 207 -8.03 -19.22 -11.64
C THR A 207 -7.75 -20.15 -12.80
N HIS A 208 -8.44 -21.28 -12.87
CA HIS A 208 -8.33 -22.22 -14.01
C HIS A 208 -8.69 -21.55 -15.33
N GLY A 209 -8.03 -22.00 -16.39
CA GLY A 209 -8.15 -21.44 -17.73
C GLY A 209 -7.16 -20.32 -18.01
N THR A 210 -7.46 -19.50 -18.98
CA THR A 210 -6.57 -18.45 -19.48
C THR A 210 -7.19 -17.07 -19.25
N LEU A 211 -6.36 -16.13 -18.81
CA LEU A 211 -6.65 -14.69 -18.80
C LEU A 211 -5.60 -13.99 -19.65
N ALA A 212 -6.01 -13.13 -20.55
CA ALA A 212 -5.14 -12.18 -21.22
C ALA A 212 -5.78 -10.79 -21.16
N SER A 213 -5.04 -9.77 -20.76
CA SER A 213 -5.51 -8.39 -20.73
C SER A 213 -4.48 -7.47 -21.35
N VAL A 214 -4.95 -6.45 -22.04
CA VAL A 214 -4.13 -5.38 -22.58
C VAL A 214 -4.89 -4.06 -22.42
N SER A 215 -4.18 -3.04 -21.96
CA SER A 215 -4.71 -1.68 -21.90
C SER A 215 -3.68 -0.67 -22.41
N GLY A 216 -4.18 0.49 -22.84
CA GLY A 216 -3.35 1.57 -23.30
C GLY A 216 -4.09 2.91 -23.24
N GLY A 217 -3.36 3.97 -22.92
CA GLY A 217 -3.90 5.31 -22.72
C GLY A 217 -2.82 6.39 -22.78
N ASN A 218 -3.17 7.58 -22.33
CA ASN A 218 -2.25 8.73 -22.38
C ASN A 218 -1.21 8.72 -21.24
N ILE A 219 -1.50 8.07 -20.10
CA ILE A 219 -0.58 7.88 -18.96
C ILE A 219 -0.16 6.41 -18.88
N ASP A 220 -1.09 5.50 -18.73
CA ASP A 220 -0.83 4.06 -18.90
C ASP A 220 -0.61 3.77 -20.39
N GLN A 221 0.62 3.99 -20.86
CA GLN A 221 0.98 3.90 -22.29
C GLN A 221 0.82 2.49 -22.83
N GLY A 222 1.03 1.50 -21.97
CA GLY A 222 0.78 0.10 -22.27
C GLY A 222 0.89 -0.74 -21.01
N VAL A 223 -0.15 -1.56 -20.74
CA VAL A 223 -0.15 -2.56 -19.68
C VAL A 223 -0.62 -3.87 -20.28
N GLY A 224 0.12 -4.94 -20.09
CA GLY A 224 -0.24 -6.28 -20.55
C GLY A 224 -0.14 -7.29 -19.42
N GLY A 225 -1.13 -8.18 -19.31
CA GLY A 225 -1.18 -9.27 -18.36
C GLY A 225 -1.58 -10.57 -19.01
N PHE A 226 -0.94 -11.66 -18.59
CA PHE A 226 -1.28 -13.02 -19.00
C PHE A 226 -1.25 -13.95 -17.80
N ARG A 227 -2.21 -14.85 -17.71
CA ARG A 227 -2.25 -15.91 -16.73
C ARG A 227 -2.80 -17.19 -17.37
N TYR A 228 -2.21 -18.31 -16.97
CA TYR A 228 -2.74 -19.65 -17.24
C TYR A 228 -2.81 -20.42 -15.94
N GLY A 229 -3.95 -21.07 -15.68
CA GLY A 229 -4.18 -21.92 -14.53
C GLY A 229 -4.83 -23.23 -14.91
N ALA A 230 -4.46 -24.30 -14.21
CA ALA A 230 -5.03 -25.63 -14.38
C ALA A 230 -4.93 -26.42 -13.07
N GLY A 231 -5.66 -27.54 -13.00
CA GLY A 231 -5.63 -28.46 -11.88
C GLY A 231 -5.59 -29.92 -12.33
N HIS A 232 -5.19 -30.79 -11.40
CA HIS A 232 -5.16 -32.22 -11.64
C HIS A 232 -5.81 -32.97 -10.48
N GLY A 233 -6.84 -33.77 -10.78
CA GLY A 233 -7.49 -34.66 -9.83
C GLY A 233 -8.16 -34.01 -8.63
N GLY A 234 -8.38 -32.70 -8.64
CA GLY A 234 -9.03 -31.94 -7.56
C GLY A 234 -8.16 -31.73 -6.32
N SER A 235 -6.92 -32.24 -6.31
CA SER A 235 -6.00 -32.10 -5.16
C SER A 235 -4.83 -31.18 -5.39
N PHE A 236 -4.50 -30.87 -6.66
CA PHE A 236 -3.40 -30.00 -7.03
C PHE A 236 -3.84 -29.03 -8.11
N ASP A 237 -3.71 -27.75 -7.78
CA ASP A 237 -4.04 -26.64 -8.67
C ASP A 237 -2.82 -25.71 -8.81
N TYR A 238 -2.65 -25.14 -10.00
CA TYR A 238 -1.57 -24.19 -10.22
C TYR A 238 -1.98 -23.07 -11.16
N ARG A 239 -1.29 -21.95 -11.05
CA ARG A 239 -1.29 -20.87 -12.03
C ARG A 239 0.11 -20.34 -12.25
N VAL A 240 0.36 -19.87 -13.47
CA VAL A 240 1.52 -19.07 -13.86
C VAL A 240 1.04 -17.76 -14.46
N TYR A 241 1.76 -16.68 -14.25
CA TYR A 241 1.36 -15.38 -14.75
C TYR A 241 2.54 -14.49 -15.10
N GLY A 242 2.28 -13.48 -15.93
CA GLY A 242 3.20 -12.41 -16.23
C GLY A 242 2.45 -11.10 -16.45
N LYS A 243 3.04 -9.99 -16.01
CA LYS A 243 2.55 -8.63 -16.21
C LYS A 243 3.72 -7.75 -16.65
N GLY A 244 3.46 -6.86 -17.58
CA GLY A 244 4.41 -5.82 -17.97
C GLY A 244 3.69 -4.52 -18.24
N PHE A 245 4.33 -3.40 -17.89
CA PHE A 245 3.76 -2.09 -18.15
C PHE A 245 4.81 -1.01 -18.43
N SER A 246 4.35 0.05 -19.10
CA SER A 246 5.06 1.32 -19.28
C SER A 246 4.09 2.45 -19.02
N ARG A 247 4.44 3.34 -18.10
CA ARG A 247 3.67 4.53 -17.72
C ARG A 247 4.44 5.80 -18.04
N GLY A 248 3.73 6.80 -18.57
CA GLY A 248 4.28 8.11 -18.91
C GLY A 248 4.43 9.01 -17.69
N ALA A 249 5.02 10.18 -17.88
CA ALA A 249 5.24 11.16 -16.82
C ALA A 249 3.98 11.96 -16.45
N GLY A 250 3.91 12.41 -15.19
CA GLY A 250 2.97 13.39 -14.69
C GLY A 250 3.09 14.75 -15.38
N PHE A 251 2.41 15.77 -14.84
CA PHE A 251 2.55 17.15 -15.31
C PHE A 251 3.63 17.85 -14.51
N HIS A 252 4.69 18.27 -15.18
CA HIS A 252 5.81 19.03 -14.62
C HIS A 252 5.77 20.45 -15.14
N PRO A 253 5.68 21.49 -14.27
CA PRO A 253 5.65 22.88 -14.68
C PRO A 253 6.92 23.34 -15.42
N ASP A 254 8.03 22.63 -15.26
CA ASP A 254 9.32 22.85 -15.88
C ASP A 254 9.60 21.95 -17.10
N ASP A 255 8.56 21.26 -17.60
CA ASP A 255 8.63 20.30 -18.73
C ASP A 255 9.57 19.10 -18.51
N GLN A 256 10.04 18.83 -17.29
CA GLN A 256 10.78 17.62 -16.96
C GLN A 256 9.87 16.38 -17.09
N ARG A 257 10.47 15.20 -17.27
CA ARG A 257 9.74 13.94 -17.43
C ARG A 257 10.48 12.81 -16.73
N PHE A 258 10.79 12.98 -15.45
CA PHE A 258 11.61 12.01 -14.72
C PHE A 258 10.81 10.82 -14.21
N ASP A 259 9.53 11.00 -13.85
CA ASP A 259 8.64 10.03 -13.19
C ASP A 259 7.99 9.04 -14.17
N THR A 260 8.72 8.63 -15.21
CA THR A 260 8.30 7.54 -16.08
C THR A 260 8.61 6.20 -15.42
N TRP A 261 7.68 5.28 -15.49
CA TRP A 261 7.77 4.01 -14.78
C TRP A 261 7.49 2.82 -15.68
N ARG A 262 8.37 1.82 -15.64
CA ARG A 262 8.21 0.57 -16.38
C ARG A 262 8.65 -0.62 -15.55
N MET A 263 7.89 -1.72 -15.62
CA MET A 263 8.22 -2.95 -14.90
C MET A 263 7.71 -4.17 -15.66
N GLY A 264 8.43 -5.28 -15.52
CA GLY A 264 7.98 -6.62 -15.87
C GLY A 264 8.05 -7.52 -14.64
N GLN A 265 7.03 -8.34 -14.46
CA GLN A 265 6.95 -9.34 -13.38
C GLN A 265 6.40 -10.65 -13.93
N MET A 266 6.89 -11.75 -13.40
CA MET A 266 6.34 -13.07 -13.61
C MET A 266 6.30 -13.86 -12.31
N GLY A 267 5.34 -14.78 -12.20
CA GLY A 267 5.18 -15.55 -10.97
C GLY A 267 4.31 -16.77 -11.15
N PHE A 268 4.20 -17.50 -10.06
CA PHE A 268 3.39 -18.71 -9.98
C PHE A 268 2.74 -18.86 -8.60
N ARG A 269 1.70 -19.66 -8.53
CA ARG A 269 1.10 -20.18 -7.30
C ARG A 269 0.65 -21.61 -7.53
N THR A 270 0.90 -22.46 -6.54
CA THR A 270 0.35 -23.81 -6.47
C THR A 270 -0.38 -23.99 -5.16
N ASP A 271 -1.55 -24.57 -5.18
CA ASP A 271 -2.31 -25.00 -4.01
C ASP A 271 -2.47 -26.51 -4.08
N TRP A 272 -2.05 -27.20 -3.05
CA TRP A 272 -2.01 -28.66 -3.01
C TRP A 272 -2.66 -29.19 -1.73
N ASP A 273 -3.75 -29.95 -1.86
CA ASP A 273 -4.35 -30.75 -0.82
C ASP A 273 -3.61 -32.10 -0.76
N VAL A 274 -2.46 -32.13 -0.05
CA VAL A 274 -1.54 -33.31 0.03
C VAL A 274 -2.25 -34.50 0.66
N ARG A 275 -3.07 -34.24 1.68
CA ARG A 275 -3.96 -35.18 2.33
C ARG A 275 -5.23 -34.44 2.73
N HIS A 276 -6.22 -35.15 3.22
CA HIS A 276 -7.50 -34.56 3.63
C HIS A 276 -7.36 -33.40 4.64
N ASN A 277 -6.34 -33.43 5.48
CA ASN A 277 -6.09 -32.43 6.53
C ASN A 277 -4.83 -31.60 6.27
N ASP A 278 -4.11 -31.80 5.16
CA ASP A 278 -2.85 -31.12 4.86
C ASP A 278 -2.97 -30.29 3.60
N HIS A 279 -2.86 -28.98 3.77
CA HIS A 279 -2.94 -28.00 2.69
C HIS A 279 -1.58 -27.30 2.53
N LEU A 280 -1.02 -27.31 1.35
CA LEU A 280 0.26 -26.69 1.02
C LEU A 280 0.07 -25.67 -0.11
N THR A 281 0.41 -24.42 0.14
CA THR A 281 0.53 -23.40 -0.90
C THR A 281 2.00 -23.08 -1.11
N ILE A 282 2.46 -23.07 -2.36
CA ILE A 282 3.78 -22.56 -2.74
C ILE A 282 3.58 -21.50 -3.82
N GLN A 283 4.12 -20.33 -3.61
CA GLN A 283 4.04 -19.23 -4.57
C GLN A 283 5.32 -18.40 -4.57
N GLY A 284 5.55 -17.71 -5.68
CA GLY A 284 6.67 -16.78 -5.80
C GLY A 284 6.59 -15.97 -7.08
N ASP A 285 7.35 -14.91 -7.10
CA ASP A 285 7.47 -14.02 -8.25
C ASP A 285 8.86 -13.42 -8.34
N MET A 286 9.17 -12.90 -9.52
CA MET A 286 10.35 -12.10 -9.79
C MET A 286 9.97 -10.88 -10.63
N TYR A 287 10.62 -9.75 -10.36
CA TYR A 287 10.38 -8.51 -11.08
C TYR A 287 11.68 -7.80 -11.45
N LYS A 288 11.60 -6.99 -12.49
CA LYS A 288 12.65 -6.06 -12.92
C LYS A 288 12.03 -4.84 -13.56
N GLY A 289 12.56 -3.67 -13.22
CA GLY A 289 12.03 -2.42 -13.77
C GLY A 289 12.94 -1.22 -13.56
N GLY A 290 12.40 -0.06 -13.90
CA GLY A 290 13.01 1.23 -13.69
C GLY A 290 11.96 2.23 -13.21
N VAL A 291 12.31 2.95 -12.16
CA VAL A 291 11.53 3.99 -11.49
C VAL A 291 12.25 5.30 -11.67
N GLY A 292 11.54 6.36 -12.01
CA GLY A 292 12.11 7.68 -12.12
C GLY A 292 12.08 8.43 -10.80
N GLU A 293 13.13 9.13 -10.44
CA GLU A 293 13.24 9.81 -9.16
C GLU A 293 13.95 11.16 -9.32
N THR A 294 13.48 12.20 -8.61
CA THR A 294 14.22 13.43 -8.39
C THR A 294 14.86 13.41 -7.02
N VAL A 295 16.18 13.50 -6.97
CA VAL A 295 16.94 13.54 -5.72
C VAL A 295 17.64 14.86 -5.53
N GLY A 296 17.73 15.29 -4.26
CA GLY A 296 18.50 16.47 -3.87
C GLY A 296 19.43 16.10 -2.70
N TYR A 297 20.70 16.43 -2.87
CA TYR A 297 21.72 16.26 -1.82
C TYR A 297 22.81 17.31 -1.94
N GLY A 298 23.51 17.58 -0.85
CA GLY A 298 24.66 18.48 -0.87
C GLY A 298 25.83 17.89 -1.64
N SER A 299 26.73 18.77 -2.09
CA SER A 299 27.96 18.37 -2.79
C SER A 299 29.12 19.14 -2.20
N PHE A 300 30.23 18.47 -1.92
CA PHE A 300 31.49 19.10 -1.48
C PHE A 300 32.23 19.84 -2.61
N THR A 301 31.77 19.70 -3.82
CA THR A 301 32.26 20.46 -4.99
C THR A 301 31.16 21.34 -5.54
N PRO A 302 31.48 22.50 -6.15
CA PRO A 302 30.46 23.33 -6.78
C PRO A 302 29.72 22.62 -7.91
N PRO A 303 28.35 22.83 -7.99
CA PRO A 303 27.55 23.61 -7.06
C PRO A 303 27.37 22.87 -5.73
N ALA A 304 27.31 23.56 -4.59
CA ALA A 304 27.19 22.95 -3.26
C ALA A 304 25.92 22.12 -3.06
N GLN A 305 24.94 22.29 -3.92
CA GLN A 305 23.69 21.54 -3.98
C GLN A 305 23.52 20.89 -5.36
N ILE A 306 23.18 19.61 -5.34
CA ILE A 306 22.79 18.85 -6.55
C ILE A 306 21.31 18.52 -6.46
N ILE A 307 20.55 18.87 -7.49
CA ILE A 307 19.19 18.38 -7.75
C ILE A 307 19.24 17.71 -9.12
N SER A 308 18.89 16.45 -9.18
CA SER A 308 19.05 15.64 -10.39
C SER A 308 17.89 14.68 -10.57
N ASN A 309 17.37 14.61 -11.79
CA ASN A 309 16.42 13.61 -12.22
C ASN A 309 17.17 12.33 -12.59
N GLN A 310 16.81 11.22 -11.99
CA GLN A 310 17.55 9.97 -12.09
C GLN A 310 16.61 8.80 -12.38
N ALA A 311 17.17 7.75 -12.98
CA ALA A 311 16.49 6.46 -13.09
C ALA A 311 17.09 5.48 -12.08
N VAL A 312 16.24 4.90 -11.25
CA VAL A 312 16.59 3.84 -10.29
C VAL A 312 16.24 2.52 -10.94
N ALA A 313 17.24 1.65 -11.12
CA ALA A 313 17.01 0.30 -11.58
C ALA A 313 16.64 -0.59 -10.38
N VAL A 314 15.53 -1.31 -10.50
CA VAL A 314 15.01 -2.17 -9.44
C VAL A 314 14.81 -3.58 -9.93
N SER A 315 15.09 -4.56 -9.07
CA SER A 315 14.79 -5.96 -9.31
C SER A 315 14.64 -6.70 -8.00
N GLY A 316 13.97 -7.83 -8.04
CA GLY A 316 13.77 -8.64 -6.86
C GLY A 316 12.92 -9.86 -7.16
N GLY A 317 12.56 -10.54 -6.11
CA GLY A 317 11.67 -11.70 -6.18
C GLY A 317 11.52 -12.37 -4.84
N ASN A 318 10.54 -13.23 -4.74
CA ASN A 318 10.23 -13.96 -3.51
C ASN A 318 9.82 -15.41 -3.81
N LEU A 319 9.95 -16.22 -2.78
CA LEU A 319 9.41 -17.57 -2.72
C LEU A 319 8.79 -17.79 -1.35
N MET A 320 7.53 -18.19 -1.29
CA MET A 320 6.79 -18.44 -0.07
C MET A 320 6.17 -19.83 -0.09
N ALA A 321 6.25 -20.52 1.04
CA ALA A 321 5.54 -21.76 1.32
C ALA A 321 4.66 -21.57 2.56
N LYS A 322 3.42 -22.03 2.49
CA LYS A 322 2.45 -22.00 3.58
C LYS A 322 1.83 -23.39 3.71
N TRP A 323 2.06 -24.02 4.85
CA TRP A 323 1.47 -25.31 5.19
C TRP A 323 0.47 -25.14 6.32
N ARG A 324 -0.71 -25.75 6.15
CA ARG A 324 -1.75 -25.83 7.16
C ARG A 324 -2.13 -27.26 7.39
N HIS A 325 -2.21 -27.65 8.66
CA HIS A 325 -2.67 -28.97 9.09
C HIS A 325 -3.91 -28.83 9.97
N ASP A 326 -5.04 -29.31 9.49
CA ASP A 326 -6.30 -29.28 10.23
C ASP A 326 -6.30 -30.41 11.29
N LEU A 327 -6.40 -30.02 12.54
CA LEU A 327 -6.52 -30.88 13.71
C LEU A 327 -8.00 -31.21 13.97
N ARG A 328 -8.24 -31.98 15.02
CA ARG A 328 -9.61 -32.28 15.45
C ARG A 328 -10.25 -31.06 16.12
N LYS A 329 -11.59 -30.98 16.09
CA LYS A 329 -12.39 -29.96 16.78
C LYS A 329 -12.17 -28.51 16.39
N GLY A 330 -11.93 -28.24 15.11
CA GLY A 330 -11.76 -26.87 14.62
C GLY A 330 -10.46 -26.19 15.05
N SER A 331 -9.45 -26.97 15.44
CA SER A 331 -8.10 -26.49 15.70
C SER A 331 -7.21 -26.77 14.49
N ASP A 332 -6.20 -25.94 14.28
CA ASP A 332 -5.23 -26.15 13.20
C ASP A 332 -3.83 -25.61 13.57
N ILE A 333 -2.83 -26.09 12.84
CA ILE A 333 -1.47 -25.59 12.87
C ILE A 333 -1.16 -25.01 11.49
N GLN A 334 -0.53 -23.83 11.46
CA GLN A 334 -0.06 -23.21 10.25
C GLN A 334 1.43 -22.86 10.38
N VAL A 335 2.19 -23.16 9.33
CA VAL A 335 3.60 -22.73 9.19
C VAL A 335 3.72 -21.98 7.87
N GLN A 336 4.23 -20.76 7.92
CA GLN A 336 4.57 -19.98 6.74
C GLN A 336 6.06 -19.65 6.76
N ALA A 337 6.73 -19.89 5.65
CA ALA A 337 8.11 -19.48 5.46
C ALA A 337 8.26 -18.77 4.14
N TYR A 338 9.04 -17.68 4.09
CA TYR A 338 9.37 -17.04 2.83
C TYR A 338 10.80 -16.51 2.78
N TYR A 339 11.30 -16.43 1.57
CA TYR A 339 12.48 -15.69 1.17
C TYR A 339 12.07 -14.54 0.26
N ASP A 340 12.60 -13.34 0.50
CA ASP A 340 12.38 -12.15 -0.33
C ASP A 340 13.72 -11.46 -0.59
N ARG A 341 13.97 -11.11 -1.85
CA ARG A 341 15.13 -10.36 -2.26
C ARG A 341 14.73 -9.07 -2.95
N THR A 342 15.28 -7.95 -2.49
CA THR A 342 15.17 -6.64 -3.11
C THR A 342 16.55 -6.12 -3.49
N TYR A 343 16.66 -5.56 -4.69
CA TYR A 343 17.87 -4.95 -5.22
C TYR A 343 17.51 -3.64 -5.90
N ALA A 344 18.11 -2.55 -5.44
CA ALA A 344 17.90 -1.19 -5.97
C ALA A 344 19.24 -0.54 -6.28
N ILE A 345 19.37 0.00 -7.50
CA ILE A 345 20.55 0.74 -7.96
C ILE A 345 20.11 2.15 -8.29
N ALA A 346 20.39 3.07 -7.38
CA ALA A 346 20.30 4.50 -7.61
C ALA A 346 21.68 5.08 -7.96
N PRO A 347 21.77 6.24 -8.63
CA PRO A 347 23.04 6.90 -8.87
C PRO A 347 23.80 7.30 -7.60
N HIS A 348 23.10 7.52 -6.48
CA HIS A 348 23.68 7.98 -5.21
C HIS A 348 23.91 6.86 -4.19
N TYR A 349 23.25 5.69 -4.34
CA TYR A 349 23.50 4.49 -3.52
C TYR A 349 23.09 3.21 -4.26
N GLN A 350 23.42 2.07 -3.66
CA GLN A 350 22.87 0.76 -4.03
C GLN A 350 22.51 0.01 -2.75
N GLU A 351 21.38 -0.68 -2.75
CA GLU A 351 20.95 -1.56 -1.66
C GLU A 351 20.68 -2.96 -2.19
N THR A 352 21.18 -3.96 -1.48
CA THR A 352 20.78 -5.36 -1.61
C THR A 352 20.24 -5.82 -0.28
N ARG A 353 19.03 -6.34 -0.24
CA ARG A 353 18.45 -6.91 0.96
C ARG A 353 17.90 -8.31 0.68
N ASN A 354 18.16 -9.21 1.60
CA ASN A 354 17.59 -10.56 1.63
C ASN A 354 16.78 -10.70 2.92
N THR A 355 15.57 -11.18 2.86
CA THR A 355 14.72 -11.40 4.04
C THR A 355 14.31 -12.86 4.08
N PHE A 356 14.55 -13.50 5.22
CA PHE A 356 14.08 -14.84 5.57
C PHE A 356 13.07 -14.69 6.70
N ASP A 357 11.89 -15.24 6.55
CA ASP A 357 10.81 -15.15 7.54
C ASP A 357 10.22 -16.53 7.79
N LEU A 358 9.96 -16.81 9.05
CA LEU A 358 9.26 -18.02 9.51
C LEU A 358 8.21 -17.62 10.54
N ASP A 359 6.96 -17.98 10.30
CA ASP A 359 5.83 -17.75 11.19
C ASP A 359 5.12 -19.07 11.48
N PHE A 360 4.95 -19.40 12.75
CA PHE A 360 4.23 -20.55 13.27
C PHE A 360 2.99 -20.10 14.02
N ILE A 361 1.85 -20.69 13.75
CA ILE A 361 0.56 -20.36 14.38
C ILE A 361 -0.13 -21.66 14.77
N HIS A 362 -0.73 -21.67 15.96
CA HIS A 362 -1.57 -22.76 16.44
C HIS A 362 -2.89 -22.20 16.94
N HIS A 363 -3.97 -22.58 16.31
CA HIS A 363 -5.33 -22.28 16.70
C HIS A 363 -5.91 -23.44 17.54
N LEU A 364 -6.49 -23.12 18.66
CA LEU A 364 -7.05 -24.06 19.63
C LEU A 364 -8.47 -23.66 20.03
N THR A 365 -9.44 -24.53 19.76
CA THR A 365 -10.78 -24.38 20.31
C THR A 365 -10.86 -25.15 21.61
N LEU A 366 -11.02 -24.45 22.74
CA LEU A 366 -11.09 -25.02 24.10
C LEU A 366 -12.50 -24.90 24.65
N GLY A 367 -13.26 -25.99 24.56
CA GLY A 367 -14.68 -26.00 24.91
C GLY A 367 -15.53 -25.17 23.94
N GLU A 368 -16.59 -24.54 24.46
CA GLU A 368 -17.52 -23.70 23.67
C GLU A 368 -17.27 -22.20 23.85
N HIS A 369 -16.37 -21.84 24.78
CA HIS A 369 -16.18 -20.46 25.18
C HIS A 369 -14.85 -19.85 24.77
N HIS A 370 -13.80 -20.64 24.47
CA HIS A 370 -12.47 -20.13 24.22
C HIS A 370 -11.96 -20.49 22.81
N ARG A 371 -11.58 -19.47 22.05
CA ARG A 371 -10.80 -19.59 20.81
C ARG A 371 -9.42 -19.00 21.08
N PHE A 372 -8.47 -19.87 21.34
CA PHE A 372 -7.12 -19.53 21.72
C PHE A 372 -6.17 -19.65 20.54
N ILE A 373 -5.38 -18.61 20.32
CA ILE A 373 -4.34 -18.58 19.29
C ILE A 373 -3.01 -18.16 19.89
N TRP A 374 -1.97 -18.87 19.53
CA TRP A 374 -0.61 -18.46 19.84
C TRP A 374 0.31 -18.73 18.66
N GLY A 375 1.44 -18.04 18.61
CA GLY A 375 2.39 -18.24 17.54
C GLY A 375 3.78 -17.69 17.87
N LEU A 376 4.74 -18.13 17.06
CA LEU A 376 6.13 -17.72 17.11
C LEU A 376 6.58 -17.25 15.74
N GLY A 377 7.40 -16.19 15.70
CA GLY A 377 7.93 -15.64 14.47
C GLY A 377 9.42 -15.35 14.56
N ALA A 378 10.11 -15.55 13.43
CA ALA A 378 11.52 -15.16 13.28
C ALA A 378 11.73 -14.56 11.90
N ARG A 379 12.28 -13.34 11.83
CA ARG A 379 12.65 -12.65 10.59
C ARG A 379 14.10 -12.24 10.65
N LEU A 380 14.85 -12.59 9.62
CA LEU A 380 16.24 -12.22 9.43
C LEU A 380 16.35 -11.42 8.13
N SER A 381 16.82 -10.18 8.20
CA SER A 381 16.91 -9.29 7.03
C SER A 381 18.32 -8.71 6.87
N PRO A 382 19.32 -9.54 6.43
CA PRO A 382 20.63 -9.01 6.06
C PRO A 382 20.53 -8.09 4.84
N SER A 383 21.17 -6.93 4.94
CA SER A 383 21.26 -5.93 3.88
C SER A 383 22.66 -5.37 3.74
N GLU A 384 23.05 -5.11 2.50
CA GLU A 384 24.30 -4.47 2.09
C GLU A 384 23.98 -3.11 1.46
N PHE A 385 24.67 -2.07 1.89
CA PHE A 385 24.59 -0.74 1.34
C PHE A 385 25.90 -0.34 0.70
N VAL A 386 25.86 0.14 -0.54
CA VAL A 386 27.03 0.63 -1.25
C VAL A 386 26.89 2.13 -1.45
N GLN A 387 27.77 2.89 -0.79
CA GLN A 387 27.89 4.33 -0.98
C GLN A 387 28.40 4.66 -2.39
N LYS A 388 27.76 5.60 -3.08
CA LYS A 388 28.18 6.08 -4.41
C LYS A 388 28.51 7.57 -4.46
N VAL A 389 28.05 8.33 -3.46
CA VAL A 389 28.36 9.75 -3.31
C VAL A 389 28.89 10.02 -1.90
N PRO A 390 29.91 10.88 -1.73
CA PRO A 390 30.55 11.07 -0.43
C PRO A 390 29.68 11.81 0.60
N THR A 391 28.55 12.35 0.18
CA THR A 391 27.62 13.13 1.02
C THR A 391 26.44 12.32 1.54
N LEU A 392 26.38 11.03 1.22
CA LEU A 392 25.34 10.12 1.70
C LEU A 392 25.99 8.79 2.09
N ASP A 393 25.80 8.36 3.35
CA ASP A 393 26.31 7.09 3.85
C ASP A 393 25.36 6.45 4.88
N LEU A 394 25.51 5.16 5.10
CA LEU A 394 24.88 4.37 6.15
C LEU A 394 25.96 3.53 6.83
N ILE A 395 26.20 3.75 8.10
CA ILE A 395 27.26 3.07 8.86
C ILE A 395 26.64 2.28 10.02
N PRO A 396 26.82 0.95 10.04
CA PRO A 396 27.65 0.09 9.16
C PRO A 396 27.02 -0.15 7.79
N HIS A 397 27.84 -0.44 6.76
CA HIS A 397 27.34 -0.76 5.41
C HIS A 397 26.54 -2.06 5.40
N ASP A 398 27.01 -3.07 6.10
CA ASP A 398 26.37 -4.37 6.24
C ASP A 398 25.70 -4.51 7.60
N ILE A 399 24.41 -4.83 7.61
CA ILE A 399 23.63 -5.05 8.83
C ILE A 399 22.56 -6.12 8.61
N ALA A 400 22.24 -6.85 9.66
CA ALA A 400 21.08 -7.75 9.67
C ALA A 400 20.03 -7.21 10.65
N ASN A 401 18.91 -6.77 10.14
CA ASN A 401 17.74 -6.39 10.94
C ASN A 401 16.95 -7.65 11.31
N ASN A 402 17.09 -8.12 12.54
CA ASN A 402 16.47 -9.35 13.02
C ASN A 402 15.32 -9.05 13.97
N VAL A 403 14.24 -9.82 13.81
CA VAL A 403 13.04 -9.71 14.65
C VAL A 403 12.64 -11.11 15.10
N TYR A 404 12.49 -11.29 16.40
CA TYR A 404 11.94 -12.51 17.00
C TYR A 404 10.70 -12.17 17.78
N SER A 405 9.65 -12.97 17.65
CA SER A 405 8.37 -12.66 18.30
C SER A 405 7.62 -13.88 18.79
N GLY A 406 6.81 -13.67 19.81
CA GLY A 406 5.80 -14.60 20.25
C GLY A 406 4.51 -13.84 20.60
N PHE A 407 3.36 -14.40 20.27
CA PHE A 407 2.09 -13.79 20.65
C PHE A 407 1.12 -14.83 21.20
N VAL A 408 0.16 -14.33 21.97
CA VAL A 408 -0.94 -15.10 22.52
C VAL A 408 -2.21 -14.24 22.52
N GLN A 409 -3.33 -14.85 22.15
CA GLN A 409 -4.65 -14.21 22.19
C GLN A 409 -5.71 -15.24 22.53
N ASP A 410 -6.69 -14.85 23.35
CA ASP A 410 -7.88 -15.64 23.65
C ASP A 410 -9.13 -14.81 23.34
N GLU A 411 -10.01 -15.34 22.52
CA GLU A 411 -11.36 -14.84 22.36
C GLU A 411 -12.31 -15.66 23.23
N ILE A 412 -12.92 -14.98 24.19
CA ILE A 412 -13.79 -15.56 25.23
C ILE A 412 -15.23 -15.23 24.88
N ALA A 413 -16.02 -16.23 24.51
CA ALA A 413 -17.46 -16.09 24.32
C ALA A 413 -18.16 -16.03 25.69
N ILE A 414 -18.25 -14.82 26.29
CA ILE A 414 -18.88 -14.62 27.59
C ILE A 414 -20.38 -14.99 27.55
N VAL A 415 -21.04 -14.54 26.48
CA VAL A 415 -22.40 -14.96 26.12
C VAL A 415 -22.35 -15.41 24.65
N PRO A 416 -22.42 -16.72 24.39
CA PRO A 416 -22.34 -17.28 23.05
C PRO A 416 -23.23 -16.54 22.02
N ASN A 417 -22.66 -16.16 20.89
CA ASN A 417 -23.30 -15.39 19.81
C ASN A 417 -23.83 -13.99 20.19
N LYS A 418 -23.52 -13.48 21.39
CA LYS A 418 -23.96 -12.15 21.83
C LYS A 418 -22.83 -11.25 22.28
N PHE A 419 -21.96 -11.74 23.16
CA PHE A 419 -20.90 -10.94 23.72
C PHE A 419 -19.61 -11.74 23.81
N SER A 420 -18.57 -11.27 23.12
CA SER A 420 -17.22 -11.82 23.21
C SER A 420 -16.22 -10.76 23.69
N LEU A 421 -15.18 -11.23 24.36
CA LEU A 421 -14.05 -10.46 24.84
C LEU A 421 -12.77 -11.09 24.30
N THR A 422 -11.97 -10.32 23.57
CA THR A 422 -10.67 -10.76 23.06
C THR A 422 -9.57 -10.07 23.84
N ILE A 423 -8.64 -10.85 24.41
CA ILE A 423 -7.47 -10.34 25.13
C ILE A 423 -6.23 -11.00 24.53
N GLY A 424 -5.21 -10.20 24.25
CA GLY A 424 -3.97 -10.73 23.69
C GLY A 424 -2.79 -9.81 23.91
N SER A 425 -1.60 -10.35 23.65
CA SER A 425 -0.36 -9.58 23.64
C SER A 425 0.68 -10.22 22.74
N LYS A 426 1.51 -9.40 22.12
CA LYS A 426 2.72 -9.82 21.42
C LYS A 426 3.96 -9.28 22.13
N LEU A 427 4.92 -10.15 22.31
CA LEU A 427 6.28 -9.84 22.71
C LEU A 427 7.19 -9.94 21.48
N GLU A 428 7.95 -8.91 21.23
CA GLU A 428 8.87 -8.85 20.09
C GLU A 428 10.24 -8.35 20.56
N HIS A 429 11.30 -8.91 20.00
CA HIS A 429 12.66 -8.43 20.18
C HIS A 429 13.26 -8.06 18.84
N ASN A 430 13.81 -6.83 18.73
CA ASN A 430 14.49 -6.32 17.55
C ASN A 430 15.87 -5.76 17.91
N ASN A 431 16.70 -5.51 16.89
CA ASN A 431 18.08 -5.07 17.09
C ASN A 431 18.23 -3.62 17.60
N TYR A 432 17.22 -2.77 17.39
CA TYR A 432 17.31 -1.33 17.70
C TYR A 432 16.82 -1.01 19.12
N THR A 433 15.61 -1.44 19.46
CA THR A 433 14.96 -1.04 20.72
C THR A 433 14.84 -2.18 21.73
N GLY A 434 15.31 -3.40 21.36
CA GLY A 434 15.22 -4.57 22.23
C GLY A 434 13.81 -5.12 22.32
N PHE A 435 13.27 -5.24 23.52
CA PHE A 435 11.95 -5.86 23.76
C PHE A 435 10.80 -4.87 23.68
N GLU A 436 9.77 -5.22 22.88
CA GLU A 436 8.51 -4.50 22.77
C GLU A 436 7.33 -5.39 23.17
N ILE A 437 6.36 -4.82 23.89
CA ILE A 437 5.15 -5.51 24.32
C ILE A 437 3.93 -4.78 23.77
N GLN A 438 3.05 -5.49 23.07
CA GLN A 438 1.90 -4.92 22.37
C GLN A 438 0.59 -5.60 22.80
N PRO A 439 0.02 -5.24 23.98
CA PRO A 439 -1.23 -5.78 24.46
C PRO A 439 -2.45 -5.17 23.77
N SER A 440 -3.55 -5.91 23.75
CA SER A 440 -4.87 -5.41 23.38
C SER A 440 -6.00 -6.07 24.18
N ILE A 441 -7.08 -5.34 24.34
CA ILE A 441 -8.37 -5.80 24.82
C ILE A 441 -9.45 -5.29 23.89
N ARG A 442 -10.34 -6.18 23.43
CA ARG A 442 -11.40 -5.87 22.47
C ARG A 442 -12.69 -6.55 22.91
N GLY A 443 -13.79 -5.84 22.81
CA GLY A 443 -15.13 -6.37 23.09
C GLY A 443 -16.01 -6.28 21.87
N LEU A 444 -16.82 -7.30 21.62
CA LEU A 444 -17.85 -7.32 20.60
C LEU A 444 -19.20 -7.65 21.22
N TRP A 445 -20.21 -6.83 20.93
CA TRP A 445 -21.59 -7.07 21.30
C TRP A 445 -22.49 -7.17 20.07
N ALA A 446 -22.93 -8.38 19.76
CA ALA A 446 -23.94 -8.66 18.74
C ALA A 446 -25.32 -8.38 19.33
N ILE A 447 -25.85 -7.17 19.09
CA ILE A 447 -27.19 -6.77 19.53
C ILE A 447 -28.23 -7.62 18.82
N THR A 448 -28.05 -7.82 17.51
CA THR A 448 -28.76 -8.78 16.67
C THR A 448 -27.74 -9.42 15.69
N PRO A 449 -28.09 -10.47 14.94
CA PRO A 449 -27.18 -11.05 13.94
C PRO A 449 -26.71 -10.07 12.85
N ARG A 450 -27.35 -8.89 12.75
CA ARG A 450 -27.04 -7.86 11.73
C ARG A 450 -26.82 -6.48 12.34
N GLN A 451 -26.57 -6.43 13.64
CA GLN A 451 -26.24 -5.20 14.37
C GLN A 451 -25.19 -5.52 15.40
N THR A 452 -24.01 -4.98 15.25
CA THR A 452 -22.90 -5.21 16.17
C THR A 452 -22.30 -3.88 16.63
N PHE A 453 -21.97 -3.82 17.90
CA PHE A 453 -21.16 -2.80 18.52
C PHE A 453 -19.85 -3.43 18.97
N TRP A 454 -18.73 -2.72 18.79
CA TRP A 454 -17.43 -3.16 19.27
C TRP A 454 -16.65 -2.00 19.87
N ALA A 455 -15.73 -2.31 20.77
CA ALA A 455 -14.77 -1.35 21.30
C ALA A 455 -13.41 -2.03 21.53
N ALA A 456 -12.33 -1.29 21.45
CA ALA A 456 -10.97 -1.80 21.58
C ALA A 456 -10.05 -0.78 22.23
N VAL A 457 -9.08 -1.29 23.02
CA VAL A 457 -7.89 -0.55 23.46
C VAL A 457 -6.68 -1.38 23.07
N THR A 458 -5.76 -0.79 22.31
CA THR A 458 -4.61 -1.51 21.74
C THR A 458 -3.36 -0.66 21.81
N ARG A 459 -2.25 -1.24 22.32
CA ARG A 459 -0.92 -0.65 22.19
C ARG A 459 -0.23 -1.20 20.94
N ALA A 460 0.41 -0.32 20.17
CA ALA A 460 1.27 -0.67 19.05
C ALA A 460 2.52 0.20 19.05
N VAL A 461 3.59 -0.27 18.41
CA VAL A 461 4.85 0.47 18.31
C VAL A 461 5.37 0.50 16.87
N ARG A 462 6.08 1.58 16.52
CA ARG A 462 6.92 1.67 15.33
C ARG A 462 8.39 1.65 15.76
N THR A 463 9.13 0.67 15.28
CA THR A 463 10.58 0.60 15.52
C THR A 463 11.30 1.57 14.59
N PRO A 464 12.46 2.14 15.01
CA PRO A 464 13.30 2.94 14.14
C PRO A 464 13.70 2.19 12.87
N SER A 465 13.94 2.95 11.81
CA SER A 465 14.50 2.44 10.56
C SER A 465 16.01 2.58 10.51
N ARG A 466 16.63 1.90 9.56
CA ARG A 466 18.07 2.02 9.32
C ARG A 466 18.49 3.47 8.99
N VAL A 467 17.66 4.21 8.26
CA VAL A 467 17.91 5.63 7.97
C VAL A 467 17.84 6.50 9.23
N GLU A 468 16.97 6.16 10.18
CA GLU A 468 16.87 6.91 11.44
C GLU A 468 18.02 6.60 12.40
N GLU A 469 18.59 5.39 12.35
CA GLU A 469 19.68 4.94 13.22
C GLU A 469 21.10 5.21 12.68
N ASP A 470 21.34 4.88 11.39
CA ASP A 470 22.68 4.71 10.81
C ASP A 470 23.06 5.76 9.77
N PHE A 471 22.18 6.72 9.44
CA PHE A 471 22.30 7.59 8.28
C PHE A 471 23.23 8.79 8.51
N HIS A 472 24.01 9.12 7.50
CA HIS A 472 24.77 10.36 7.41
C HIS A 472 24.52 11.00 6.05
N LEU A 473 23.80 12.13 6.04
CA LEU A 473 23.44 12.82 4.81
C LEU A 473 23.76 14.30 4.90
N ILE A 474 24.55 14.82 3.96
CA ILE A 474 24.53 16.25 3.63
C ILE A 474 23.31 16.51 2.74
N ALA A 475 22.23 16.92 3.35
CA ALA A 475 20.95 17.07 2.66
C ALA A 475 20.87 18.30 1.78
N PHE A 476 21.59 19.37 2.16
CA PHE A 476 21.55 20.65 1.48
C PHE A 476 22.88 21.40 1.62
N GLY A 477 23.26 22.16 0.59
CA GLY A 477 24.46 23.02 0.60
C GLY A 477 24.16 24.41 0.06
N ILE A 478 24.66 25.45 0.77
CA ILE A 478 24.65 26.85 0.37
C ILE A 478 26.07 27.24 -0.04
N ALA A 479 26.25 27.80 -1.21
CA ALA A 479 27.59 28.08 -1.77
C ALA A 479 28.25 29.35 -1.21
N SER A 480 27.49 30.32 -0.69
CA SER A 480 28.05 31.58 -0.20
C SER A 480 27.18 32.20 0.91
N PRO A 481 27.63 32.20 2.17
CA PRO A 481 28.79 31.46 2.68
C PRO A 481 28.60 29.95 2.50
N LEU A 482 29.68 29.18 2.50
CA LEU A 482 29.58 27.72 2.38
C LEU A 482 29.06 27.13 3.67
N ILE A 483 27.82 26.63 3.63
CA ILE A 483 27.11 26.02 4.74
C ILE A 483 26.47 24.72 4.25
N TYR A 484 26.66 23.66 5.00
CA TYR A 484 25.97 22.39 4.78
C TYR A 484 24.94 22.12 5.88
N LEU A 485 23.78 21.63 5.47
CA LEU A 485 22.78 21.05 6.40
C LEU A 485 22.90 19.53 6.33
N ALA A 486 23.21 18.92 7.45
CA ALA A 486 23.36 17.49 7.58
C ALA A 486 22.23 16.89 8.43
N VAL A 487 21.87 15.65 8.11
CA VAL A 487 21.00 14.79 8.92
C VAL A 487 21.83 13.60 9.35
N ASP A 488 21.89 13.37 10.64
CA ASP A 488 22.63 12.25 11.22
C ASP A 488 21.71 11.27 11.94
N GLY A 489 21.98 9.99 11.79
CA GLY A 489 21.36 8.90 12.53
C GLY A 489 21.59 9.01 14.04
N ASN A 490 20.76 8.30 14.80
CA ASN A 490 20.89 8.24 16.26
C ASN A 490 20.59 6.81 16.75
N GLN A 491 21.60 6.13 17.26
CA GLN A 491 21.52 4.75 17.76
C GLN A 491 20.89 4.62 19.16
N HIS A 492 20.33 5.71 19.69
CA HIS A 492 19.66 5.74 21.00
C HIS A 492 18.17 6.06 20.86
N LEU A 493 17.60 5.88 19.67
CA LEU A 493 16.18 6.07 19.44
C LEU A 493 15.34 5.02 20.17
N LEU A 494 14.20 5.48 20.70
CA LEU A 494 13.15 4.62 21.23
C LEU A 494 12.15 4.31 20.12
N SER A 495 11.38 3.25 20.28
CA SER A 495 10.21 3.00 19.45
C SER A 495 9.16 4.10 19.66
N GLU A 496 8.54 4.56 18.59
CA GLU A 496 7.32 5.37 18.69
C GLU A 496 6.19 4.53 19.27
N GLY A 497 5.53 5.02 20.30
CA GLY A 497 4.41 4.37 20.97
C GLY A 497 3.07 4.92 20.53
N LEU A 498 2.08 4.05 20.38
CA LEU A 498 0.67 4.38 20.20
C LEU A 498 -0.18 3.61 21.22
N ILE A 499 -1.14 4.28 21.84
CA ILE A 499 -2.29 3.67 22.51
C ILE A 499 -3.54 4.15 21.77
N GLY A 500 -4.23 3.22 21.12
CA GLY A 500 -5.46 3.50 20.39
C GLY A 500 -6.70 3.09 21.17
N TYR A 501 -7.68 3.98 21.24
CA TYR A 501 -9.02 3.77 21.79
C TYR A 501 -10.00 3.86 20.62
N GLU A 502 -10.75 2.81 20.40
CA GLU A 502 -11.63 2.69 19.26
C GLU A 502 -13.00 2.17 19.66
N ALA A 503 -14.03 2.62 18.95
CA ALA A 503 -15.36 2.03 19.00
C ALA A 503 -16.02 2.08 17.63
N GLY A 504 -16.90 1.12 17.36
CA GLY A 504 -17.61 1.10 16.10
C GLY A 504 -18.96 0.40 16.18
N TYR A 505 -19.80 0.72 15.19
CA TYR A 505 -21.14 0.18 15.07
C TYR A 505 -21.42 -0.19 13.62
N ARG A 506 -21.86 -1.43 13.41
CA ARG A 506 -22.26 -1.95 12.10
C ARG A 506 -23.71 -2.35 12.12
N THR A 507 -24.45 -1.98 11.09
CA THR A 507 -25.85 -2.33 10.99
C THR A 507 -26.34 -2.50 9.57
N LEU A 508 -27.17 -3.51 9.34
CA LEU A 508 -28.00 -3.62 8.17
C LEU A 508 -29.37 -3.01 8.51
N VAL A 509 -29.50 -1.69 8.27
CA VAL A 509 -30.72 -0.92 8.60
C VAL A 509 -31.92 -1.46 7.85
N THR A 510 -31.72 -1.82 6.59
CA THR A 510 -32.71 -2.52 5.74
C THR A 510 -31.97 -3.52 4.85
N PRO A 511 -32.63 -4.49 4.22
CA PRO A 511 -31.98 -5.39 3.26
C PRO A 511 -31.23 -4.68 2.11
N LYS A 512 -31.46 -3.38 1.96
CA LYS A 512 -30.89 -2.53 0.90
C LYS A 512 -29.99 -1.43 1.42
N PHE A 513 -29.76 -1.31 2.72
CA PHE A 513 -28.97 -0.24 3.31
C PHE A 513 -28.15 -0.74 4.50
N TYR A 514 -26.84 -0.75 4.32
CA TYR A 514 -25.82 -1.10 5.31
C TYR A 514 -25.03 0.14 5.71
N VAL A 515 -24.59 0.23 6.97
CA VAL A 515 -23.72 1.29 7.48
C VAL A 515 -22.68 0.69 8.42
N ASP A 516 -21.42 1.09 8.23
CA ASP A 516 -20.31 0.89 9.15
C ASP A 516 -19.81 2.24 9.65
N ILE A 517 -19.67 2.40 10.96
CA ILE A 517 -19.20 3.61 11.63
C ILE A 517 -18.07 3.21 12.57
N ALA A 518 -16.97 3.96 12.56
CA ALA A 518 -15.90 3.85 13.52
C ALA A 518 -15.51 5.24 14.04
N VAL A 519 -15.20 5.32 15.34
CA VAL A 519 -14.64 6.49 16.01
C VAL A 519 -13.35 6.08 16.69
N PHE A 520 -12.38 6.98 16.75
CA PHE A 520 -11.09 6.67 17.34
C PHE A 520 -10.45 7.90 18.01
N HIS A 521 -9.67 7.60 19.04
CA HIS A 521 -8.71 8.48 19.69
C HIS A 521 -7.40 7.70 19.85
N ASN A 522 -6.29 8.29 19.39
CA ASN A 522 -4.98 7.67 19.46
C ASN A 522 -4.01 8.62 20.15
N ASP A 523 -3.37 8.14 21.22
CA ASP A 523 -2.30 8.84 21.92
C ASP A 523 -0.94 8.35 21.42
N TYR A 524 -0.09 9.27 20.99
CA TYR A 524 1.25 9.01 20.50
C TYR A 524 2.31 9.55 21.45
N ASP A 525 3.35 8.76 21.67
CA ASP A 525 4.55 9.19 22.40
C ASP A 525 5.82 8.76 21.65
N ASP A 526 6.92 9.44 21.94
CA ASP A 526 8.25 9.18 21.36
C ASP A 526 8.30 9.25 19.83
N LEU A 527 7.45 10.06 19.18
CA LEU A 527 7.51 10.26 17.73
C LEU A 527 8.89 10.77 17.32
N ILE A 528 9.47 10.09 16.30
CA ILE A 528 10.82 10.39 15.81
C ILE A 528 10.78 11.61 14.93
N SER A 529 11.52 12.64 15.35
CA SER A 529 11.64 13.95 14.72
C SER A 529 13.10 14.40 14.69
N PHE A 530 13.39 15.59 14.19
CA PHE A 530 14.74 16.15 14.29
C PHE A 530 14.95 16.80 15.65
N GLY A 531 16.08 16.47 16.30
CA GLY A 531 16.53 17.07 17.54
C GLY A 531 17.16 18.45 17.36
N ALA A 532 17.71 18.99 18.45
CA ALA A 532 18.43 20.27 18.45
C ALA A 532 19.66 20.21 17.52
N PRO A 533 19.83 21.17 16.60
CA PRO A 533 20.98 21.17 15.73
C PRO A 533 22.27 21.53 16.48
N SER A 534 23.38 20.94 16.03
CA SER A 534 24.73 21.36 16.37
C SER A 534 25.39 22.07 15.19
N VAL A 535 26.29 23.01 15.47
CA VAL A 535 27.02 23.76 14.43
C VAL A 535 28.50 23.53 14.61
N THR A 536 29.16 23.05 13.58
CA THR A 536 30.61 22.81 13.54
C THR A 536 31.25 23.61 12.40
N LEU A 537 32.50 24.04 12.63
CA LEU A 537 33.34 24.63 11.59
C LEU A 537 34.31 23.53 11.11
N ASP A 538 34.02 22.98 9.93
CA ASP A 538 34.72 21.84 9.40
C ASP A 538 35.77 22.26 8.35
N PRO A 539 37.07 21.92 8.54
CA PRO A 539 38.09 22.22 7.57
C PRO A 539 38.18 21.20 6.42
N THR A 540 37.53 20.04 6.60
CA THR A 540 37.55 18.94 5.65
C THR A 540 36.14 18.42 5.34
N PRO A 541 35.87 18.17 4.04
CA PRO A 541 36.72 18.44 2.89
C PRO A 541 36.86 19.96 2.65
N THR A 542 38.00 20.39 2.09
CA THR A 542 38.23 21.81 1.74
C THR A 542 37.27 22.28 0.65
N PRO A 543 36.85 23.57 0.68
CA PRO A 543 37.25 24.67 1.57
C PRO A 543 36.58 24.58 2.95
N LEU A 544 37.12 25.36 3.92
CA LEU A 544 36.52 25.54 5.25
C LEU A 544 35.04 25.92 5.15
N HIS A 545 34.18 25.23 5.89
CA HIS A 545 32.73 25.41 5.84
C HIS A 545 32.06 25.23 7.21
N LEU A 546 30.83 25.73 7.32
CA LEU A 546 29.96 25.45 8.45
C LEU A 546 29.08 24.23 8.14
N THR A 547 28.96 23.32 9.10
CA THR A 547 27.98 22.21 9.02
C THR A 547 26.98 22.35 10.15
N ILE A 548 25.69 22.42 9.82
CA ILE A 548 24.58 22.40 10.75
C ILE A 548 24.00 20.96 10.72
N ARG A 549 24.15 20.22 11.81
CA ARG A 549 23.77 18.81 11.91
C ARG A 549 22.51 18.65 12.73
N TYR A 550 21.50 18.01 12.15
CA TYR A 550 20.25 17.66 12.81
C TYR A 550 20.26 16.14 13.10
N PRO A 551 20.40 15.71 14.37
CA PRO A 551 20.25 14.31 14.73
C PRO A 551 18.77 13.94 14.76
N TRP A 552 18.45 12.67 14.49
CA TRP A 552 17.14 12.15 14.83
C TRP A 552 16.92 12.06 16.35
N ALA A 553 15.70 12.29 16.82
CA ALA A 553 15.35 12.29 18.24
C ALA A 553 13.87 11.94 18.46
N ASN A 554 13.53 11.39 19.62
CA ASN A 554 12.14 11.14 20.03
C ASN A 554 11.55 12.39 20.71
N GLY A 555 11.42 13.47 19.94
CA GLY A 555 11.13 14.81 20.44
C GLY A 555 9.66 15.23 20.43
N VAL A 556 8.74 14.42 19.88
CA VAL A 556 7.34 14.81 19.66
C VAL A 556 6.39 13.80 20.30
N ARG A 557 5.22 14.28 20.73
CA ARG A 557 4.07 13.52 21.20
C ARG A 557 2.79 14.16 20.71
N GLY A 558 1.65 13.50 20.91
CA GLY A 558 0.34 14.11 20.61
C GLY A 558 -0.75 13.10 20.39
N SER A 559 -1.84 13.53 19.75
CA SER A 559 -3.00 12.67 19.50
C SER A 559 -3.57 12.81 18.10
N THR A 560 -4.31 11.78 17.68
CA THR A 560 -5.23 11.88 16.53
C THR A 560 -6.63 11.49 16.95
N ASP A 561 -7.61 12.29 16.53
CA ASP A 561 -9.03 12.09 16.77
C ASP A 561 -9.78 12.03 15.46
N GLY A 562 -10.80 11.18 15.36
CA GLY A 562 -11.59 11.16 14.15
C GLY A 562 -12.71 10.15 14.13
N PHE A 563 -13.41 10.16 13.01
CA PHE A 563 -14.45 9.18 12.73
C PHE A 563 -14.55 8.87 11.24
N GLU A 564 -15.08 7.70 10.94
CA GLU A 564 -15.23 7.17 9.60
C GLU A 564 -16.64 6.60 9.46
N ILE A 565 -17.29 6.88 8.33
CA ILE A 565 -18.64 6.38 8.00
C ILE A 565 -18.60 5.80 6.59
N ALA A 566 -19.12 4.58 6.44
CA ALA A 566 -19.19 3.88 5.16
C ALA A 566 -20.59 3.30 4.91
N PRO A 567 -21.55 4.08 4.40
CA PRO A 567 -22.82 3.57 3.95
C PRO A 567 -22.71 2.86 2.58
N ASP A 568 -23.45 1.77 2.43
CA ASP A 568 -23.67 1.06 1.17
C ASP A 568 -25.20 0.93 0.94
N TRP A 569 -25.69 1.47 -0.16
CA TRP A 569 -27.09 1.51 -0.49
C TRP A 569 -27.37 0.91 -1.87
N LYS A 570 -28.25 -0.07 -1.92
CA LYS A 570 -28.65 -0.79 -3.12
C LYS A 570 -30.16 -0.60 -3.39
N PRO A 571 -30.60 0.60 -3.83
CA PRO A 571 -32.03 0.90 -4.00
C PRO A 571 -32.71 0.01 -5.03
N ALA A 572 -31.97 -0.40 -6.08
CA ALA A 572 -32.44 -1.26 -7.14
C ALA A 572 -31.41 -2.34 -7.50
N ARG A 573 -31.83 -3.43 -8.17
CA ARG A 573 -30.90 -4.49 -8.62
C ARG A 573 -29.85 -4.00 -9.61
N TRP A 574 -30.13 -2.94 -10.34
CA TRP A 574 -29.27 -2.35 -11.36
C TRP A 574 -28.46 -1.14 -10.85
N TRP A 575 -28.67 -0.68 -9.60
CA TRP A 575 -28.03 0.50 -9.04
C TRP A 575 -27.56 0.26 -7.60
N GLN A 576 -26.30 0.56 -7.32
CA GLN A 576 -25.68 0.57 -6.00
C GLN A 576 -24.90 1.86 -5.81
N THR A 577 -24.98 2.45 -4.64
CA THR A 577 -24.19 3.60 -4.23
C THR A 577 -23.42 3.26 -2.98
N LYS A 578 -22.11 3.43 -3.01
CA LYS A 578 -21.20 3.36 -1.84
C LYS A 578 -20.68 4.75 -1.56
N ALA A 579 -20.68 5.16 -0.32
CA ALA A 579 -20.05 6.41 0.09
C ALA A 579 -19.08 6.13 1.25
N THR A 580 -18.06 6.96 1.36
CA THR A 580 -17.19 7.00 2.53
C THR A 580 -16.96 8.44 2.92
N TYR A 581 -16.97 8.70 4.22
CA TYR A 581 -16.54 9.97 4.78
C TYR A 581 -15.60 9.72 5.94
N SER A 582 -14.50 10.46 5.98
CA SER A 582 -13.52 10.39 7.05
C SER A 582 -13.19 11.80 7.52
N TYR A 583 -13.26 12.00 8.82
CA TYR A 583 -12.77 13.18 9.50
C TYR A 583 -11.55 12.81 10.34
N LEU A 584 -10.50 13.63 10.28
CA LEU A 584 -9.26 13.46 11.01
C LEU A 584 -8.79 14.80 11.57
N ASN A 585 -8.42 14.81 12.85
CA ASN A 585 -7.72 15.90 13.49
C ASN A 585 -6.42 15.36 14.11
N LEU A 586 -5.29 16.01 13.79
CA LEU A 586 -4.00 15.75 14.43
C LEU A 586 -3.67 16.91 15.32
N ASN A 587 -3.18 16.61 16.53
CA ASN A 587 -2.73 17.58 17.49
C ASN A 587 -1.40 17.09 18.10
N LEU A 588 -0.30 17.60 17.57
CA LEU A 588 1.05 17.19 17.94
C LEU A 588 1.75 18.33 18.69
N GLU A 589 2.67 18.01 19.56
CA GLU A 589 3.48 18.98 20.29
C GLU A 589 4.89 18.46 20.55
N SER A 590 5.85 19.38 20.66
CA SER A 590 7.19 19.02 21.13
C SER A 590 7.16 18.67 22.61
N LYS A 591 7.88 17.61 23.00
CA LYS A 591 8.06 17.25 24.40
C LYS A 591 8.74 18.38 25.19
N PRO A 592 8.50 18.50 26.50
CA PRO A 592 9.18 19.48 27.33
C PRO A 592 10.70 19.37 27.23
N GLY A 593 11.36 20.46 26.83
CA GLY A 593 12.81 20.53 26.63
C GLY A 593 13.31 19.98 25.29
N ALA A 594 12.46 19.40 24.45
CA ALA A 594 12.80 19.02 23.09
C ALA A 594 12.69 20.23 22.14
N VAL A 595 13.48 20.19 21.07
CA VAL A 595 13.43 21.17 19.98
C VAL A 595 12.81 20.50 18.77
N ASP A 596 11.79 21.13 18.19
CA ASP A 596 11.24 20.70 16.89
C ASP A 596 12.15 21.20 15.74
N GLY A 597 13.26 20.48 15.55
CA GLY A 597 14.22 20.77 14.50
C GLY A 597 13.63 20.41 13.14
N GLY A 598 13.30 21.38 12.31
CA GLY A 598 12.74 21.16 10.99
C GLY A 598 11.22 21.20 10.90
N HIS A 599 10.54 21.71 11.93
CA HIS A 599 9.09 21.92 11.95
C HIS A 599 8.28 20.62 11.72
N TYR A 600 8.70 19.54 12.36
CA TYR A 600 8.06 18.23 12.22
C TYR A 600 6.56 18.28 12.55
N VAL A 601 6.19 18.91 13.67
CA VAL A 601 4.81 19.04 14.12
C VAL A 601 3.92 19.64 13.02
N THR A 602 4.23 20.85 12.57
CA THR A 602 3.44 21.56 11.56
C THR A 602 3.47 20.86 10.19
N ASN A 603 4.57 20.18 9.87
CA ASN A 603 4.69 19.40 8.64
C ASN A 603 3.78 18.18 8.64
N VAL A 604 3.74 17.42 9.73
CA VAL A 604 2.90 16.21 9.82
C VAL A 604 1.42 16.57 9.90
N GLU A 605 1.04 17.54 10.72
CA GLU A 605 -0.33 18.02 10.80
C GLU A 605 -0.82 18.57 9.47
N GLY A 606 -0.02 19.43 8.82
CA GLY A 606 -0.37 20.03 7.53
C GLY A 606 -0.24 19.10 6.32
N SER A 607 0.17 17.85 6.51
CA SER A 607 0.27 16.82 5.46
C SER A 607 -0.89 15.81 5.48
N SER A 608 -1.81 15.96 6.45
CA SER A 608 -2.97 15.07 6.60
C SER A 608 -4.27 15.84 6.34
N PRO A 609 -5.15 15.34 5.44
CA PRO A 609 -6.40 16.02 5.16
C PRO A 609 -7.39 15.85 6.32
N HIS A 610 -8.02 16.95 6.77
CA HIS A 610 -9.08 16.87 7.79
C HIS A 610 -10.33 16.16 7.28
N ASN A 611 -10.66 16.31 6.01
CA ASN A 611 -11.90 15.76 5.43
C ASN A 611 -11.60 15.03 4.13
N GLN A 612 -12.10 13.81 4.02
CA GLN A 612 -12.10 13.02 2.78
C GLN A 612 -13.49 12.46 2.52
N VAL A 613 -13.97 12.61 1.29
CA VAL A 613 -15.25 12.06 0.83
C VAL A 613 -15.00 11.25 -0.42
N THR A 614 -15.54 10.03 -0.49
CA THR A 614 -15.65 9.25 -1.73
C THR A 614 -17.10 8.86 -1.94
N LEU A 615 -17.63 9.09 -3.12
CA LEU A 615 -18.97 8.67 -3.52
C LEU A 615 -18.88 7.88 -4.82
N GLN A 616 -19.30 6.62 -4.78
CA GLN A 616 -19.38 5.75 -5.94
C GLN A 616 -20.84 5.49 -6.30
N SER A 617 -21.18 5.59 -7.58
CA SER A 617 -22.47 5.16 -8.11
C SER A 617 -22.23 4.15 -9.23
N ARG A 618 -22.78 2.95 -9.08
CA ARG A 618 -22.56 1.79 -9.94
C ARG A 618 -23.84 1.35 -10.61
N PHE A 619 -23.82 1.26 -11.93
CA PHE A 619 -24.98 0.89 -12.72
C PHE A 619 -24.72 -0.39 -13.52
N ASN A 620 -25.60 -1.38 -13.38
CA ASN A 620 -25.64 -2.57 -14.21
C ASN A 620 -26.73 -2.34 -15.28
N LEU A 621 -26.31 -2.08 -16.51
CA LEU A 621 -27.20 -1.74 -17.62
C LEU A 621 -27.52 -2.98 -18.47
N PRO A 622 -28.63 -2.93 -19.27
CA PRO A 622 -28.94 -4.03 -20.18
C PRO A 622 -27.81 -4.37 -21.16
N LYS A 623 -27.85 -5.57 -21.72
CA LYS A 623 -26.90 -6.06 -22.74
C LYS A 623 -25.46 -6.15 -22.29
N GLY A 624 -25.20 -6.30 -20.97
CA GLY A 624 -23.85 -6.47 -20.42
C GLY A 624 -23.05 -5.18 -20.27
N PHE A 625 -23.68 -4.02 -20.33
CA PHE A 625 -23.04 -2.75 -20.02
C PHE A 625 -22.98 -2.51 -18.51
N GLU A 626 -21.87 -1.96 -18.04
CA GLU A 626 -21.67 -1.45 -16.68
C GLU A 626 -21.17 -0.01 -16.79
N PHE A 627 -21.71 0.87 -15.95
CA PHE A 627 -21.31 2.28 -15.90
C PHE A 627 -21.11 2.68 -14.45
N ASP A 628 -19.92 3.18 -14.11
CA ASP A 628 -19.52 3.54 -12.76
C ASP A 628 -18.99 4.96 -12.73
N GLN A 629 -19.38 5.69 -11.69
CA GLN A 629 -18.93 7.05 -11.42
C GLN A 629 -18.35 7.10 -10.00
N THR A 630 -17.15 7.65 -9.86
CA THR A 630 -16.54 7.90 -8.56
C THR A 630 -16.24 9.38 -8.43
N TYR A 631 -16.78 10.01 -7.41
CA TYR A 631 -16.43 11.37 -7.00
C TYR A 631 -15.56 11.30 -5.75
N ARG A 632 -14.51 12.13 -5.67
CA ARG A 632 -13.66 12.28 -4.50
C ARG A 632 -13.46 13.75 -4.17
N TYR A 633 -13.46 14.05 -2.87
CA TYR A 633 -13.04 15.32 -2.30
C TYR A 633 -11.98 15.08 -1.22
N VAL A 634 -10.92 15.88 -1.25
CA VAL A 634 -9.85 15.88 -0.25
C VAL A 634 -9.60 17.32 0.18
N SER A 635 -9.59 17.59 1.50
CA SER A 635 -9.25 18.91 2.02
C SER A 635 -7.77 19.24 1.82
N ALA A 636 -7.43 20.54 1.95
CA ALA A 636 -6.08 21.04 1.71
C ALA A 636 -5.01 20.38 2.59
N LEU A 637 -3.80 20.32 2.06
CA LEU A 637 -2.57 19.90 2.74
C LEU A 637 -1.60 21.09 2.80
N PRO A 638 -1.74 21.99 3.81
CA PRO A 638 -0.99 23.25 3.83
C PRO A 638 0.53 23.07 3.83
N ALA A 639 1.05 22.08 4.57
CA ALA A 639 2.49 21.81 4.60
C ALA A 639 3.02 21.29 3.27
N GLN A 640 2.16 20.71 2.44
CA GLN A 640 2.50 20.22 1.12
C GLN A 640 2.24 21.25 0.01
N LEU A 641 1.73 22.46 0.36
CA LEU A 641 1.32 23.51 -0.56
C LEU A 641 0.24 23.04 -1.56
N VAL A 642 -0.61 22.10 -1.14
CA VAL A 642 -1.70 21.55 -1.93
C VAL A 642 -3.03 22.10 -1.42
N GLY A 643 -3.78 22.75 -2.30
CA GLY A 643 -5.15 23.19 -2.02
C GLY A 643 -6.12 22.00 -1.96
N SER A 644 -7.31 22.23 -1.40
CA SER A 644 -8.40 21.23 -1.49
C SER A 644 -8.76 20.97 -2.95
N TYR A 645 -9.08 19.71 -3.27
CA TYR A 645 -9.42 19.32 -4.63
C TYR A 645 -10.61 18.35 -4.67
N SER A 646 -11.29 18.38 -5.80
CA SER A 646 -12.31 17.40 -6.16
C SER A 646 -11.95 16.74 -7.48
N THR A 647 -12.14 15.43 -7.58
CA THR A 647 -11.95 14.67 -8.80
C THR A 647 -13.18 13.81 -9.10
N ALA A 648 -13.33 13.45 -10.37
CA ALA A 648 -14.30 12.44 -10.77
C ALA A 648 -13.64 11.46 -11.73
N ASP A 649 -13.97 10.17 -11.56
CA ASP A 649 -13.55 9.11 -12.45
C ASP A 649 -14.79 8.41 -13.01
N SER A 650 -14.68 7.96 -14.27
CA SER A 650 -15.74 7.25 -14.98
C SER A 650 -15.20 5.93 -15.52
N HIS A 651 -15.93 4.85 -15.30
CA HIS A 651 -15.65 3.56 -15.88
C HIS A 651 -16.85 3.07 -16.68
N LEU A 652 -16.67 2.77 -17.96
CA LEU A 652 -17.66 2.15 -18.83
C LEU A 652 -17.10 0.81 -19.29
N ALA A 653 -17.77 -0.27 -18.93
CA ALA A 653 -17.43 -1.61 -19.39
C ALA A 653 -18.58 -2.23 -20.21
N TRP A 654 -18.19 -3.08 -21.14
CA TRP A 654 -19.11 -3.88 -21.94
C TRP A 654 -18.63 -5.32 -22.04
N ARG A 655 -19.42 -6.23 -21.49
CA ARG A 655 -19.22 -7.66 -21.67
C ARG A 655 -19.85 -8.11 -22.99
N ALA A 656 -19.06 -8.03 -24.07
CA ALA A 656 -19.49 -8.40 -25.41
C ALA A 656 -19.84 -9.89 -25.51
N THR A 657 -19.08 -10.73 -24.78
CA THR A 657 -19.33 -12.17 -24.64
C THR A 657 -19.05 -12.60 -23.19
N ARG A 658 -19.25 -13.88 -22.84
CA ARG A 658 -18.84 -14.43 -21.55
C ARG A 658 -17.31 -14.38 -21.36
N GLN A 659 -16.57 -14.32 -22.45
CA GLN A 659 -15.11 -14.37 -22.45
C GLN A 659 -14.44 -13.01 -22.65
N VAL A 660 -15.09 -12.07 -23.33
CA VAL A 660 -14.50 -10.78 -23.75
C VAL A 660 -15.21 -9.61 -23.10
N GLU A 661 -14.42 -8.80 -22.44
CA GLU A 661 -14.82 -7.53 -21.84
C GLU A 661 -14.00 -6.38 -22.43
N PHE A 662 -14.66 -5.32 -22.83
CA PHE A 662 -14.05 -4.05 -23.21
C PHE A 662 -14.36 -3.02 -22.13
N SER A 663 -13.40 -2.19 -21.78
CA SER A 663 -13.64 -1.06 -20.89
C SER A 663 -12.89 0.19 -21.32
N VAL A 664 -13.47 1.35 -20.96
CA VAL A 664 -12.87 2.66 -21.09
C VAL A 664 -12.96 3.34 -19.73
N VAL A 665 -11.84 3.85 -19.27
CA VAL A 665 -11.74 4.55 -17.99
C VAL A 665 -11.22 5.95 -18.22
N GLY A 666 -11.87 6.93 -17.60
CA GLY A 666 -11.41 8.30 -17.52
C GLY A 666 -11.19 8.66 -16.06
N GLU A 667 -10.01 9.15 -15.72
CA GLU A 667 -9.62 9.55 -14.38
C GLU A 667 -9.35 11.06 -14.31
N ASN A 668 -9.58 11.68 -13.14
CA ASN A 668 -9.36 13.11 -12.89
C ASN A 668 -10.09 14.02 -13.90
N LEU A 669 -11.35 13.73 -14.19
CA LEU A 669 -12.10 14.35 -15.30
C LEU A 669 -12.39 15.84 -15.09
N PHE A 670 -12.41 16.35 -13.84
CA PHE A 670 -12.74 17.74 -13.55
C PHE A 670 -11.63 18.73 -13.92
N GLN A 671 -10.38 18.30 -13.91
CA GLN A 671 -9.24 19.19 -14.13
C GLN A 671 -8.23 18.58 -15.11
N PRO A 672 -7.50 19.38 -15.89
CA PRO A 672 -6.42 18.84 -16.75
C PRO A 672 -5.31 18.17 -15.93
N HIS A 673 -4.98 18.73 -14.79
CA HIS A 673 -4.06 18.21 -13.79
C HIS A 673 -4.30 18.91 -12.44
N HIS A 674 -3.93 18.26 -11.32
CA HIS A 674 -3.88 18.84 -9.97
C HIS A 674 -2.77 18.15 -9.18
N ALA A 675 -2.19 18.86 -8.21
CA ALA A 675 -1.24 18.27 -7.27
C ALA A 675 -2.00 17.60 -6.12
N GLU A 676 -1.48 16.46 -5.62
CA GLU A 676 -2.04 15.74 -4.49
C GLU A 676 -1.11 15.71 -3.27
N PHE A 677 0.21 15.76 -3.50
CA PHE A 677 1.22 15.78 -2.44
C PHE A 677 2.53 16.41 -2.92
N GLY A 678 3.32 16.94 -1.98
CA GLY A 678 4.70 17.32 -2.21
C GLY A 678 5.65 16.14 -1.97
N GLY A 679 6.93 16.38 -1.89
CA GLY A 679 7.94 15.37 -1.52
C GLY A 679 9.18 15.42 -2.37
N ASN A 680 9.06 15.72 -3.65
CA ASN A 680 10.20 15.89 -4.54
C ASN A 680 10.86 17.27 -4.37
N PRO A 681 12.18 17.40 -4.51
CA PRO A 681 12.82 18.70 -4.69
C PRO A 681 12.33 19.32 -6.01
N GLY A 682 11.90 20.58 -5.95
CA GLY A 682 11.42 21.29 -7.14
C GLY A 682 9.92 21.60 -7.14
N PRO A 683 9.32 21.93 -8.28
CA PRO A 683 7.90 22.23 -8.41
C PRO A 683 7.02 21.02 -8.08
N LEU A 684 5.79 21.28 -7.62
CA LEU A 684 4.79 20.24 -7.43
C LEU A 684 4.46 19.55 -8.76
N VAL A 685 4.46 18.24 -8.76
CA VAL A 685 4.03 17.44 -9.90
C VAL A 685 2.50 17.36 -9.92
N GLY A 686 1.90 17.61 -11.06
CA GLY A 686 0.46 17.51 -11.26
C GLY A 686 0.06 16.14 -11.80
N ILE A 687 -0.96 15.54 -11.16
CA ILE A 687 -1.58 14.32 -11.65
C ILE A 687 -2.49 14.68 -12.81
N LYS A 688 -2.17 14.18 -13.99
CA LYS A 688 -2.90 14.49 -15.23
C LYS A 688 -4.27 13.81 -15.28
N ARG A 689 -5.19 14.42 -16.04
CA ARG A 689 -6.36 13.72 -16.55
C ARG A 689 -5.90 12.53 -17.37
N SER A 690 -6.41 11.35 -17.06
CA SER A 690 -6.06 10.10 -17.73
C SER A 690 -7.26 9.51 -18.44
N VAL A 691 -7.01 8.92 -19.60
CA VAL A 691 -7.99 8.08 -20.31
C VAL A 691 -7.25 6.87 -20.84
N TYR A 692 -7.78 5.69 -20.57
CA TYR A 692 -7.28 4.45 -21.14
C TYR A 692 -8.43 3.51 -21.55
N ALA A 693 -8.13 2.62 -22.48
CA ALA A 693 -9.01 1.53 -22.88
C ALA A 693 -8.37 0.18 -22.57
N GLN A 694 -9.18 -0.80 -22.20
CA GLN A 694 -8.72 -2.15 -21.88
C GLN A 694 -9.56 -3.19 -22.61
N ILE A 695 -8.92 -4.27 -23.00
CA ILE A 695 -9.56 -5.51 -23.47
C ILE A 695 -9.10 -6.62 -22.54
N ALA A 696 -10.04 -7.37 -21.97
CA ALA A 696 -9.77 -8.56 -21.19
C ALA A 696 -10.47 -9.77 -21.81
N TRP A 697 -9.68 -10.82 -22.05
CA TRP A 697 -10.17 -12.09 -22.53
C TRP A 697 -9.96 -13.18 -21.48
N ARG A 698 -11.04 -13.91 -21.18
CA ARG A 698 -11.05 -14.97 -20.17
C ARG A 698 -11.63 -16.24 -20.79
N ARG A 699 -10.89 -17.33 -20.72
CA ARG A 699 -11.36 -18.67 -21.07
C ARG A 699 -11.26 -19.56 -19.83
N THR A 700 -12.39 -19.96 -19.30
CA THR A 700 -12.42 -20.98 -18.23
C THR A 700 -11.99 -22.33 -18.84
N ALA A 701 -11.26 -23.14 -18.10
CA ALA A 701 -11.08 -24.53 -18.44
C ALA A 701 -12.43 -25.24 -18.21
N ASP A 702 -12.85 -26.03 -19.20
CA ASP A 702 -14.07 -26.86 -19.12
C ASP A 702 -13.91 -27.97 -18.07
#